data_8cb6d02a3a6c7bdb2dda9d573b53e1dc
#
_entry.id   8cb6d02a3a6c7bdb2dda9d573b53e1dc
#
_cell.length_a   1.000
_cell.length_b   1.000
_cell.length_c   1.000
_cell.angle_alpha   90.00
_cell.angle_beta   90.00
_cell.angle_gamma   90.00
#
_symmetry.space_group_name_H-M   'P 1'
#
loop_
_entity.id
_entity.type
_entity.pdbx_description
1 polymer ?
#
loop_
_entity_poly.entity_id
_entity_poly.type
_entity_poly.pdbx_seq_one_letter_code
_entity_poly.pdbx_strand_id
1 'polypeptide(L)'
;MGTVQNIQSSFSEGRISPRLHGQIDIPSYKTSLKTLENFIVLPQGSVARRPGTYYVSEASTTTDYQSKLVPFYYGQGQSYVLEFYADNIKIFYNNGILGLQSDTDTQFTIASTGYTATEIADIKYIQSADVIFLAHPNHPPKKIERTVPTSSETGYGSRAEDGSYWAISNIDFVDGPYDELNKVDASLLKIEKPNSGGSTDLDLVEIGGVGVDTALDAFVNSSHGLQAGMKVYFHKNGITGGGVGNLVTDDDATAFAYFSSSDDATATSQGNSTTYYVVNPTATTFQISETSGGTPITFKLMSDASTTDTKWTGKINVVKMILKKDRTNVRLIATGHTPFTTGGSSPDIGVIYRVNVLAGEDRDKIKGIRWTSIKITSIVNTGEAKGTLQEDCVLDSADTLEWNAGVFNTTNGYPSDVSLYQQRLVFAGTKKYPATVWFSKTGDFFNFASSELLGSSTGNIDPTGAVILGEQILDDNALTFTIDSDTVDKISWLSEGTKLAVGTTGGVFTIYGSENDLTLTPFNFTVVKESAYPAGSADALQIGEKMLYVQQNERKIREMKTAGEQQAEYGAMDLTLRSEDITYSGVKEMTYQEQPFSVVWGRLGNGKLIALTHESSLNMYAWSTHTIGGTHTDATHGNHAKVESIITIPEDNRSQTWMIVKRTIGGSTKRQIEYMTRYHDAQEINQVDAHFVDSGLKTYNSSAFTTASGYGHLEGQTLSVLGDGAIQPDQVVASGNIGSTTALISSNTVVAGLGYTSELVTLPMTMGDGGGSFVIGNKRMIKINMKMLNSLGLEFSMEGQDYEEVIFRNPSQDQYGNMVPLFTGNKEMAPIARSFESEGVSFRCTQPFPFTILYIAQQFEVNLG
;
A
#
# COMPACT_ATOMS: atom_id res chain seq x y z
N MET A 1 24.75 56.41 -21.96
CA MET A 1 24.58 55.31 -20.99
C MET A 1 23.14 55.38 -20.44
N GLY A 2 22.35 54.36 -20.65
CA GLY A 2 20.97 54.28 -20.13
C GLY A 2 20.95 53.38 -18.92
N THR A 3 20.27 53.83 -17.84
CA THR A 3 20.01 52.98 -16.66
C THR A 3 18.75 52.20 -16.90
N VAL A 4 18.84 50.92 -16.68
CA VAL A 4 17.69 49.98 -16.86
C VAL A 4 17.45 49.27 -15.53
N GLN A 5 16.18 49.05 -15.24
CA GLN A 5 15.73 48.27 -14.10
C GLN A 5 15.00 47.01 -14.54
N ASN A 6 15.41 45.87 -14.05
CA ASN A 6 14.70 44.60 -14.20
C ASN A 6 14.14 44.15 -12.86
N ILE A 7 12.86 43.84 -12.79
CA ILE A 7 12.18 43.36 -11.57
C ILE A 7 11.66 41.94 -11.82
N GLN A 8 12.14 41.00 -11.01
CA GLN A 8 11.60 39.67 -10.94
C GLN A 8 10.75 39.57 -9.68
N SER A 9 9.43 39.61 -9.86
CA SER A 9 8.44 39.65 -8.77
C SER A 9 7.79 38.30 -8.50
N SER A 10 8.08 37.30 -9.31
CA SER A 10 7.59 35.94 -9.14
C SER A 10 8.65 34.94 -9.60
N PHE A 11 8.66 33.79 -8.97
CA PHE A 11 9.54 32.66 -9.27
C PHE A 11 8.74 31.39 -9.64
N SER A 12 7.52 31.58 -10.18
CA SER A 12 6.51 30.52 -10.38
C SER A 12 6.93 29.40 -11.34
N GLU A 13 7.95 29.61 -12.17
CA GLU A 13 8.50 28.54 -13.03
C GLU A 13 9.63 27.76 -12.34
N GLY A 14 10.18 28.28 -11.24
CA GLY A 14 11.30 27.67 -10.53
C GLY A 14 12.58 27.60 -11.38
N ARG A 15 13.35 26.53 -11.22
CA ARG A 15 14.56 26.26 -11.98
C ARG A 15 14.24 25.70 -13.37
N ILE A 16 14.87 26.22 -14.42
CA ILE A 16 14.77 25.73 -15.78
C ILE A 16 16.09 25.12 -16.29
N SER A 17 15.96 24.26 -17.30
CA SER A 17 17.09 23.61 -17.97
C SER A 17 18.06 24.61 -18.61
N PRO A 18 19.36 24.36 -18.55
CA PRO A 18 20.37 25.16 -19.25
C PRO A 18 20.10 25.34 -20.75
N ARG A 19 19.38 24.41 -21.37
CA ARG A 19 19.01 24.49 -22.81
C ARG A 19 18.02 25.62 -23.11
N LEU A 20 17.30 26.09 -22.11
CA LEU A 20 16.34 27.19 -22.23
C LEU A 20 16.94 28.57 -21.86
N HIS A 21 18.17 28.63 -21.35
CA HIS A 21 18.79 29.88 -20.91
C HIS A 21 19.00 30.89 -22.08
N GLY A 22 19.00 30.42 -23.30
CA GLY A 22 19.07 31.30 -24.49
C GLY A 22 17.70 31.71 -25.06
N GLN A 23 16.61 31.18 -24.55
CA GLN A 23 15.25 31.48 -25.04
C GLN A 23 14.60 32.65 -24.26
N ILE A 24 15.15 33.82 -24.47
CA ILE A 24 14.77 35.03 -23.71
C ILE A 24 13.37 35.60 -24.03
N ASP A 25 12.78 35.18 -25.14
CA ASP A 25 11.49 35.63 -25.67
C ASP A 25 10.31 34.84 -25.09
N ILE A 26 10.54 33.70 -24.40
CA ILE A 26 9.46 32.99 -23.74
C ILE A 26 8.97 33.73 -22.48
N PRO A 27 7.64 33.85 -22.28
CA PRO A 27 7.10 34.56 -21.11
C PRO A 27 7.60 34.04 -19.76
N SER A 28 7.82 32.73 -19.66
CA SER A 28 8.32 32.06 -18.46
C SER A 28 9.77 32.42 -18.10
N TYR A 29 10.57 32.95 -19.02
CA TYR A 29 11.95 33.33 -18.73
C TYR A 29 12.07 34.31 -17.55
N LYS A 30 11.17 35.29 -17.48
CA LYS A 30 11.15 36.32 -16.43
C LYS A 30 10.81 35.83 -15.05
N THR A 31 10.17 34.68 -14.94
CA THR A 31 9.75 34.03 -13.67
C THR A 31 10.58 32.79 -13.34
N SER A 32 11.60 32.51 -14.19
CA SER A 32 12.48 31.36 -14.05
C SER A 32 13.81 31.71 -13.38
N LEU A 33 14.49 30.68 -12.91
CA LEU A 33 15.80 30.76 -12.28
C LEU A 33 16.79 29.81 -12.98
N LYS A 34 18.08 30.17 -12.96
CA LYS A 34 19.18 29.34 -13.42
C LYS A 34 19.46 28.20 -12.42
N THR A 35 19.51 28.54 -11.13
CA THR A 35 19.71 27.60 -10.02
C THR A 35 18.70 27.91 -8.92
N LEU A 36 18.15 26.86 -8.34
CA LEU A 36 17.29 26.93 -7.15
C LEU A 36 17.57 25.68 -6.30
N GLU A 37 18.53 25.79 -5.41
CA GLU A 37 18.98 24.70 -4.52
C GLU A 37 18.57 24.99 -3.09
N ASN A 38 17.92 24.02 -2.44
CA ASN A 38 17.42 24.12 -1.05
C ASN A 38 16.46 25.30 -0.79
N PHE A 39 15.77 25.74 -1.82
CA PHE A 39 14.63 26.65 -1.77
C PHE A 39 13.38 25.98 -2.33
N ILE A 40 12.24 26.37 -1.83
CA ILE A 40 10.92 25.96 -2.32
C ILE A 40 10.20 27.18 -2.83
N VAL A 41 9.58 27.08 -3.99
CA VAL A 41 8.71 28.15 -4.51
C VAL A 41 7.36 28.04 -3.81
N LEU A 42 6.89 29.14 -3.25
CA LEU A 42 5.59 29.19 -2.59
C LEU A 42 4.48 29.49 -3.61
N PRO A 43 3.23 29.07 -3.36
CA PRO A 43 2.09 29.32 -4.27
C PRO A 43 1.90 30.80 -4.64
N GLN A 44 2.32 31.72 -3.75
CA GLN A 44 2.25 33.17 -3.99
C GLN A 44 3.36 33.69 -4.92
N GLY A 45 4.23 32.81 -5.43
CA GLY A 45 5.32 33.15 -6.34
C GLY A 45 6.63 33.58 -5.68
N SER A 46 6.71 33.66 -4.36
CA SER A 46 7.94 33.88 -3.60
C SER A 46 8.75 32.60 -3.41
N VAL A 47 10.00 32.70 -2.99
CA VAL A 47 10.85 31.55 -2.63
C VAL A 47 11.24 31.58 -1.18
N ALA A 48 11.13 30.44 -0.50
CA ALA A 48 11.53 30.27 0.89
C ALA A 48 12.55 29.15 1.02
N ARG A 49 13.51 29.33 1.92
CA ARG A 49 14.47 28.29 2.29
C ARG A 49 13.72 27.09 2.85
N ARG A 50 14.07 25.84 2.43
CA ARG A 50 13.50 24.66 3.04
C ARG A 50 13.86 24.58 4.52
N PRO A 51 13.00 24.06 5.38
CA PRO A 51 13.37 23.77 6.75
C PRO A 51 14.48 22.71 6.82
N GLY A 52 15.18 22.64 7.92
CA GLY A 52 16.14 21.58 8.20
C GLY A 52 15.46 20.27 8.57
N THR A 53 16.27 19.23 8.86
CA THR A 53 15.77 17.93 9.30
C THR A 53 16.09 17.69 10.78
N TYR A 54 15.15 17.08 11.49
CA TYR A 54 15.29 16.66 12.88
C TYR A 54 15.68 15.19 12.93
N TYR A 55 16.72 14.85 13.68
CA TYR A 55 17.16 13.49 13.90
C TYR A 55 16.23 12.76 14.87
N VAL A 56 15.78 11.56 14.49
CA VAL A 56 14.93 10.71 15.34
C VAL A 56 15.72 9.52 15.88
N SER A 57 16.31 8.75 14.99
CA SER A 57 17.08 7.57 15.37
C SER A 57 18.06 7.11 14.29
N GLU A 58 19.01 6.25 14.66
CA GLU A 58 19.73 5.45 13.66
C GLU A 58 18.78 4.37 13.08
N ALA A 59 18.81 4.20 11.76
CA ALA A 59 18.06 3.14 11.10
C ALA A 59 18.64 1.76 11.47
N SER A 60 17.77 0.76 11.49
CA SER A 60 18.08 -0.58 12.01
C SER A 60 18.86 -1.47 11.04
N THR A 61 19.47 -0.92 9.99
CA THR A 61 20.15 -1.69 8.95
C THR A 61 21.59 -2.01 9.28
N THR A 62 21.98 -3.24 9.00
CA THR A 62 23.39 -3.63 8.87
C THR A 62 23.92 -3.23 7.48
N THR A 63 25.04 -2.61 7.45
CA THR A 63 26.01 -2.15 6.46
C THR A 63 25.59 -1.94 4.98
N ASP A 64 24.87 -2.81 4.27
CA ASP A 64 24.79 -2.75 2.81
C ASP A 64 23.37 -2.62 2.22
N TYR A 65 22.32 -2.76 3.00
CA TYR A 65 20.94 -2.79 2.53
C TYR A 65 20.12 -1.60 3.01
N GLN A 66 19.19 -1.17 2.17
CA GLN A 66 18.27 -0.08 2.47
C GLN A 66 17.14 -0.56 3.40
N SER A 67 16.71 0.29 4.33
CA SER A 67 15.38 0.19 4.93
C SER A 67 14.38 0.95 4.07
N LYS A 68 13.09 0.66 4.23
CA LYS A 68 11.97 1.37 3.61
C LYS A 68 11.04 1.92 4.66
N LEU A 69 10.64 3.17 4.51
CA LEU A 69 9.59 3.76 5.34
C LEU A 69 8.23 3.51 4.71
N VAL A 70 7.25 3.22 5.56
CA VAL A 70 5.85 3.04 5.19
C VAL A 70 5.00 3.88 6.15
N PRO A 71 4.13 4.78 5.64
CA PRO A 71 3.25 5.56 6.49
C PRO A 71 2.08 4.72 6.98
N PHE A 72 1.57 5.03 8.17
CA PHE A 72 0.32 4.49 8.70
C PHE A 72 -0.46 5.58 9.40
N TYR A 73 -1.65 5.83 8.92
CA TYR A 73 -2.57 6.82 9.46
C TYR A 73 -3.76 6.15 10.14
N TYR A 74 -3.89 6.31 11.46
CA TYR A 74 -4.99 5.72 12.21
C TYR A 74 -6.14 6.71 12.44
N GLY A 75 -5.82 7.96 12.67
CA GLY A 75 -6.80 9.01 12.93
C GLY A 75 -6.14 10.37 13.21
N GLN A 76 -6.95 11.39 13.43
CA GLN A 76 -6.45 12.74 13.70
C GLN A 76 -5.50 12.73 14.91
N GLY A 77 -4.26 13.14 14.72
CA GLY A 77 -3.21 13.14 15.74
C GLY A 77 -2.61 11.77 16.06
N GLN A 78 -2.91 10.74 15.27
CA GLN A 78 -2.31 9.41 15.41
C GLN A 78 -1.77 8.90 14.09
N SER A 79 -0.58 9.34 13.75
CA SER A 79 0.19 8.89 12.60
C SER A 79 1.40 8.11 13.06
N TYR A 80 1.74 7.07 12.32
CA TYR A 80 2.90 6.22 12.59
C TYR A 80 3.78 6.13 11.35
N VAL A 81 5.06 5.88 11.57
CA VAL A 81 6.02 5.54 10.51
C VAL A 81 6.58 4.17 10.80
N LEU A 82 6.51 3.28 9.84
CA LEU A 82 7.04 1.92 9.94
C LEU A 82 8.35 1.84 9.16
N GLU A 83 9.46 1.50 9.82
CA GLU A 83 10.72 1.17 9.18
C GLU A 83 10.79 -0.33 8.94
N PHE A 84 10.70 -0.74 7.70
CA PHE A 84 10.96 -2.11 7.28
C PHE A 84 12.47 -2.31 7.12
N TYR A 85 13.00 -3.31 7.79
CA TYR A 85 14.37 -3.76 7.64
C TYR A 85 14.42 -5.30 7.73
N ALA A 86 15.56 -5.93 7.48
CA ALA A 86 15.64 -7.38 7.35
C ALA A 86 14.86 -8.13 8.43
N ASP A 87 13.80 -8.82 8.01
CA ASP A 87 12.90 -9.65 8.81
C ASP A 87 12.17 -8.96 9.98
N ASN A 88 12.20 -7.61 10.04
CA ASN A 88 11.63 -6.86 11.16
C ASN A 88 11.01 -5.54 10.71
N ILE A 89 10.14 -4.97 11.57
CA ILE A 89 9.57 -3.63 11.41
C ILE A 89 9.72 -2.89 12.75
N LYS A 90 10.35 -1.71 12.73
CA LYS A 90 10.35 -0.74 13.83
C LYS A 90 9.28 0.31 13.60
N ILE A 91 8.62 0.74 14.64
CA ILE A 91 7.51 1.70 14.56
C ILE A 91 7.91 2.99 15.26
N PHE A 92 7.55 4.11 14.63
CA PHE A 92 7.70 5.45 15.18
C PHE A 92 6.33 6.08 15.41
N TYR A 93 6.22 6.77 16.51
CA TYR A 93 5.02 7.47 16.92
C TYR A 93 5.39 8.78 17.63
N ASN A 94 4.64 9.84 17.40
CA ASN A 94 4.86 11.14 18.04
C ASN A 94 6.33 11.63 17.97
N ASN A 95 6.91 11.53 16.77
CA ASN A 95 8.30 11.94 16.47
C ASN A 95 9.40 11.16 17.24
N GLY A 96 9.08 10.00 17.83
CA GLY A 96 9.99 9.13 18.56
C GLY A 96 9.84 7.66 18.18
N ILE A 97 10.67 6.80 18.75
CA ILE A 97 10.54 5.34 18.62
C ILE A 97 9.42 4.88 19.55
N LEU A 98 8.51 4.05 19.04
CA LEU A 98 7.48 3.42 19.85
C LEU A 98 8.09 2.40 20.81
N GLY A 99 7.91 2.57 22.12
CA GLY A 99 8.40 1.68 23.15
C GLY A 99 7.43 0.55 23.50
N LEU A 100 7.90 -0.40 24.33
CA LEU A 100 7.04 -1.41 24.93
C LEU A 100 6.31 -0.82 26.16
N GLN A 101 5.05 -1.22 26.39
CA GLN A 101 4.31 -0.79 27.59
C GLN A 101 4.95 -1.25 28.90
N SER A 102 5.61 -2.40 28.90
CA SER A 102 6.29 -2.93 30.09
C SER A 102 7.63 -2.24 30.39
N ASP A 103 8.24 -1.65 29.36
CA ASP A 103 9.53 -0.97 29.44
C ASP A 103 9.66 -0.01 28.24
N THR A 104 9.38 1.27 28.46
CA THR A 104 9.35 2.30 27.40
C THR A 104 10.73 2.57 26.80
N ASP A 105 11.82 2.19 27.48
CA ASP A 105 13.18 2.30 26.96
C ASP A 105 13.51 1.17 25.96
N THR A 106 12.72 0.09 25.98
CA THR A 106 12.84 -1.00 25.01
C THR A 106 11.93 -0.76 23.80
N GLN A 107 12.53 -0.70 22.61
CA GLN A 107 11.78 -0.44 21.37
C GLN A 107 10.77 -1.54 21.07
N PHE A 108 9.60 -1.16 20.59
CA PHE A 108 8.61 -2.08 20.04
C PHE A 108 9.01 -2.50 18.62
N THR A 109 8.98 -3.80 18.33
CA THR A 109 9.37 -4.34 17.02
C THR A 109 8.45 -5.50 16.64
N ILE A 110 7.99 -5.50 15.39
CA ILE A 110 7.33 -6.66 14.79
C ILE A 110 8.42 -7.50 14.13
N ALA A 111 8.61 -8.72 14.60
CA ALA A 111 9.63 -9.66 14.11
C ALA A 111 9.03 -10.70 13.15
N SER A 112 9.89 -11.40 12.42
CA SER A 112 9.55 -12.52 11.55
C SER A 112 8.60 -12.11 10.40
N THR A 113 8.91 -10.99 9.75
CA THR A 113 8.13 -10.52 8.58
C THR A 113 8.30 -11.43 7.38
N GLY A 114 9.41 -12.18 7.32
CA GLY A 114 9.79 -13.06 6.23
C GLY A 114 10.44 -12.35 5.03
N TYR A 115 10.58 -11.02 5.06
CA TYR A 115 11.24 -10.27 3.99
C TYR A 115 12.74 -10.15 4.22
N THR A 116 13.52 -10.47 3.21
CA THR A 116 14.98 -10.27 3.26
C THR A 116 15.34 -8.80 2.98
N ALA A 117 16.52 -8.39 3.38
CA ALA A 117 17.00 -7.02 3.19
C ALA A 117 17.00 -6.54 1.74
N THR A 118 17.18 -7.45 0.77
CA THR A 118 17.16 -7.14 -0.67
C THR A 118 15.75 -6.96 -1.25
N GLU A 119 14.73 -7.47 -0.56
CA GLU A 119 13.34 -7.49 -1.03
C GLU A 119 12.53 -6.30 -0.52
N ILE A 120 12.99 -5.64 0.54
CA ILE A 120 12.25 -4.56 1.21
C ILE A 120 11.90 -3.40 0.26
N ALA A 121 12.77 -3.10 -0.70
CA ALA A 121 12.54 -2.02 -1.66
C ALA A 121 11.32 -2.28 -2.56
N ASP A 122 11.02 -3.54 -2.85
CA ASP A 122 9.96 -3.96 -3.77
C ASP A 122 8.59 -4.16 -3.08
N ILE A 123 8.51 -4.00 -1.77
CA ILE A 123 7.25 -4.08 -1.02
C ILE A 123 6.31 -2.97 -1.50
N LYS A 124 5.11 -3.34 -1.97
CA LYS A 124 4.00 -2.43 -2.24
C LYS A 124 2.95 -2.55 -1.14
N TYR A 125 2.24 -1.48 -0.88
CA TYR A 125 1.29 -1.44 0.23
C TYR A 125 0.11 -0.51 -0.05
N ILE A 126 -1.00 -0.82 0.59
CA ILE A 126 -2.18 0.04 0.68
C ILE A 126 -2.78 -0.08 2.07
N GLN A 127 -3.28 1.01 2.61
CA GLN A 127 -3.93 1.02 3.92
C GLN A 127 -5.44 1.11 3.78
N SER A 128 -6.16 0.32 4.60
CA SER A 128 -7.61 0.45 4.83
C SER A 128 -7.86 0.46 6.33
N ALA A 129 -8.33 1.57 6.86
CA ALA A 129 -8.54 1.79 8.29
C ALA A 129 -7.29 1.42 9.12
N ASP A 130 -7.37 0.42 9.99
CA ASP A 130 -6.31 -0.06 10.87
C ASP A 130 -5.51 -1.25 10.33
N VAL A 131 -5.62 -1.52 9.03
CA VAL A 131 -4.92 -2.60 8.34
C VAL A 131 -4.11 -2.07 7.16
N ILE A 132 -2.84 -2.48 7.07
CA ILE A 132 -2.03 -2.33 5.84
C ILE A 132 -1.99 -3.68 5.13
N PHE A 133 -2.35 -3.68 3.85
CA PHE A 133 -2.13 -4.82 2.95
C PHE A 133 -0.79 -4.67 2.24
N LEU A 134 -0.05 -5.77 2.15
CA LEU A 134 1.28 -5.81 1.56
C LEU A 134 1.28 -6.79 0.38
N ALA A 135 1.90 -6.37 -0.73
CA ALA A 135 2.19 -7.21 -1.88
C ALA A 135 3.70 -7.23 -2.17
N HIS A 136 4.20 -8.41 -2.53
CA HIS A 136 5.59 -8.61 -2.94
C HIS A 136 5.68 -9.81 -3.88
N PRO A 137 6.38 -9.74 -5.04
CA PRO A 137 6.35 -10.79 -6.08
C PRO A 137 6.90 -12.15 -5.63
N ASN A 138 7.68 -12.23 -4.55
CA ASN A 138 8.27 -13.46 -4.02
C ASN A 138 7.60 -13.99 -2.74
N HIS A 139 6.64 -13.26 -2.17
CA HIS A 139 6.01 -13.62 -0.90
C HIS A 139 4.50 -13.61 -0.99
N PRO A 140 3.81 -14.51 -0.26
CA PRO A 140 2.35 -14.45 -0.13
C PRO A 140 1.90 -13.07 0.32
N PRO A 141 0.75 -12.57 -0.16
CA PRO A 141 0.17 -11.33 0.33
C PRO A 141 0.02 -11.34 1.84
N LYS A 142 0.44 -10.25 2.48
CA LYS A 142 0.41 -10.11 3.94
C LYS A 142 -0.42 -8.93 4.37
N LYS A 143 -0.81 -8.92 5.64
CA LYS A 143 -1.43 -7.77 6.29
C LYS A 143 -0.72 -7.45 7.60
N ILE A 144 -0.67 -6.16 7.92
CA ILE A 144 -0.29 -5.65 9.23
C ILE A 144 -1.54 -5.07 9.85
N GLU A 145 -1.89 -5.53 11.04
CA GLU A 145 -3.06 -5.09 11.79
C GLU A 145 -2.63 -4.37 13.06
N ARG A 146 -3.23 -3.20 13.31
CA ARG A 146 -3.15 -2.49 14.58
C ARG A 146 -4.47 -2.65 15.33
N THR A 147 -4.43 -3.08 16.57
CA THR A 147 -5.64 -3.21 17.39
C THR A 147 -5.42 -2.68 18.81
N VAL A 148 -6.49 -2.26 19.45
CA VAL A 148 -6.51 -1.87 20.87
C VAL A 148 -7.60 -2.70 21.52
N PRO A 149 -7.30 -3.92 21.99
CA PRO A 149 -8.29 -4.79 22.59
C PRO A 149 -8.82 -4.21 23.90
N THR A 150 -10.12 -4.32 24.12
CA THR A 150 -10.82 -3.84 25.31
C THR A 150 -10.71 -4.80 26.50
N SER A 151 -10.19 -6.02 26.29
CA SER A 151 -9.98 -7.04 27.31
C SER A 151 -8.82 -7.95 26.89
N SER A 152 -8.32 -8.78 27.82
CA SER A 152 -7.19 -9.70 27.61
C SER A 152 -7.50 -10.76 26.52
N GLU A 153 -7.42 -10.37 25.25
CA GLU A 153 -7.42 -11.31 24.14
C GLU A 153 -6.07 -12.02 24.10
N THR A 154 -6.10 -13.34 24.25
CA THR A 154 -4.92 -14.19 24.14
C THR A 154 -4.60 -14.39 22.65
N GLY A 155 -3.44 -13.96 22.20
CA GLY A 155 -2.98 -14.19 20.82
C GLY A 155 -2.19 -13.05 20.19
N TYR A 156 -2.20 -11.88 20.79
CA TYR A 156 -1.36 -10.76 20.40
C TYR A 156 -0.03 -10.80 21.18
N GLY A 157 1.06 -10.41 20.52
CA GLY A 157 2.39 -10.33 21.13
C GLY A 157 2.51 -9.29 22.26
N SER A 158 3.62 -8.60 22.35
CA SER A 158 3.82 -7.51 23.32
C SER A 158 2.95 -6.31 22.99
N ARG A 159 2.53 -5.58 24.03
CA ARG A 159 1.77 -4.34 23.90
C ARG A 159 2.72 -3.16 23.79
N ALA A 160 2.43 -2.25 22.89
CA ALA A 160 3.14 -0.99 22.74
C ALA A 160 2.77 0.01 23.85
N GLU A 161 3.61 1.02 24.08
CA GLU A 161 3.42 2.05 25.12
C GLU A 161 2.14 2.87 24.94
N ASP A 162 1.71 3.09 23.67
CA ASP A 162 0.44 3.76 23.32
C ASP A 162 -0.79 2.88 23.53
N GLY A 163 -0.60 1.68 24.03
CA GLY A 163 -1.66 0.69 24.32
C GLY A 163 -2.07 -0.15 23.13
N SER A 164 -1.49 0.02 21.95
CA SER A 164 -1.77 -0.77 20.75
C SER A 164 -1.05 -2.11 20.74
N TYR A 165 -1.57 -3.02 19.92
CA TYR A 165 -0.92 -4.27 19.52
C TYR A 165 -0.78 -4.26 18.00
N TRP A 166 0.31 -4.83 17.51
CA TRP A 166 0.61 -4.92 16.10
C TRP A 166 0.98 -6.35 15.73
N ALA A 167 0.44 -6.82 14.63
CA ALA A 167 0.73 -8.15 14.12
C ALA A 167 0.89 -8.13 12.60
N ILE A 168 1.81 -8.94 12.09
CA ILE A 168 1.92 -9.25 10.66
C ILE A 168 1.50 -10.68 10.43
N SER A 169 0.69 -10.93 9.42
CA SER A 169 0.24 -12.27 9.04
C SER A 169 0.05 -12.37 7.53
N ASN A 170 0.09 -13.58 7.00
CA ASN A 170 -0.37 -13.81 5.63
C ASN A 170 -1.88 -13.54 5.56
N ILE A 171 -2.35 -13.04 4.40
CA ILE A 171 -3.78 -12.89 4.18
C ILE A 171 -4.41 -14.27 4.11
N ASP A 172 -5.44 -14.47 4.92
CA ASP A 172 -6.21 -15.69 4.97
C ASP A 172 -7.39 -15.60 4.00
N PHE A 173 -7.17 -15.99 2.74
CA PHE A 173 -8.21 -15.98 1.72
C PHE A 173 -9.35 -16.94 2.09
N VAL A 174 -10.57 -16.49 1.92
CA VAL A 174 -11.79 -17.27 2.14
C VAL A 174 -12.07 -18.13 0.92
N ASP A 175 -11.95 -17.53 -0.29
CA ASP A 175 -12.15 -18.23 -1.56
C ASP A 175 -11.38 -17.52 -2.68
N GLY A 176 -10.83 -18.27 -3.64
CA GLY A 176 -10.06 -17.73 -4.77
C GLY A 176 -8.88 -16.82 -4.38
N PRO A 177 -8.35 -16.04 -5.31
CA PRO A 177 -8.54 -16.16 -6.74
C PRO A 177 -7.90 -17.45 -7.29
N TYR A 178 -8.49 -18.00 -8.34
CA TYR A 178 -8.06 -19.27 -8.92
C TYR A 178 -7.31 -19.11 -10.24
N ASP A 179 -6.40 -20.05 -10.50
CA ASP A 179 -5.76 -20.26 -11.80
C ASP A 179 -6.77 -20.82 -12.81
N GLU A 180 -6.38 -20.95 -14.05
CA GLU A 180 -7.19 -21.63 -15.06
C GLU A 180 -7.53 -23.07 -14.63
N LEU A 181 -8.71 -23.54 -15.06
CA LEU A 181 -9.09 -24.92 -14.86
C LEU A 181 -8.04 -25.87 -15.45
N ASN A 182 -7.72 -26.95 -14.73
CA ASN A 182 -6.79 -27.96 -15.21
C ASN A 182 -7.23 -28.50 -16.59
N LYS A 183 -6.30 -28.52 -17.53
CA LYS A 183 -6.48 -28.99 -18.90
C LYS A 183 -5.64 -30.24 -19.22
N VAL A 184 -4.91 -30.76 -18.22
CA VAL A 184 -3.97 -31.88 -18.40
C VAL A 184 -4.63 -33.17 -17.99
N ASP A 185 -4.96 -34.02 -18.95
CA ASP A 185 -5.69 -35.29 -18.76
C ASP A 185 -5.05 -36.28 -17.76
N ALA A 186 -3.74 -36.19 -17.56
CA ALA A 186 -3.03 -37.03 -16.61
C ALA A 186 -2.95 -36.47 -15.19
N SER A 187 -3.39 -35.22 -14.97
CA SER A 187 -3.27 -34.52 -13.69
C SER A 187 -4.58 -34.57 -12.92
N LEU A 188 -4.73 -35.57 -12.08
CA LEU A 188 -5.94 -35.82 -11.32
C LEU A 188 -5.77 -35.40 -9.86
N LEU A 189 -6.84 -34.87 -9.25
CA LEU A 189 -6.95 -34.65 -7.81
C LEU A 189 -8.12 -35.40 -7.22
N LYS A 190 -8.00 -35.80 -5.95
CA LYS A 190 -9.11 -36.33 -5.16
C LYS A 190 -9.02 -35.85 -3.73
N ILE A 191 -10.19 -35.75 -3.11
CA ILE A 191 -10.30 -35.42 -1.68
C ILE A 191 -10.57 -36.72 -0.92
N GLU A 192 -9.74 -37.02 0.06
CA GLU A 192 -9.91 -38.19 0.92
C GLU A 192 -10.04 -37.77 2.40
N LYS A 193 -10.61 -38.65 3.18
CA LYS A 193 -10.68 -38.54 4.63
C LYS A 193 -9.28 -38.45 5.27
N PRO A 194 -9.19 -37.88 6.48
CA PRO A 194 -7.98 -38.01 7.30
C PRO A 194 -7.62 -39.50 7.49
N ASN A 195 -6.33 -39.83 7.37
CA ASN A 195 -5.81 -41.13 7.78
C ASN A 195 -5.80 -41.19 9.32
N SER A 196 -6.94 -41.48 9.93
CA SER A 196 -6.97 -41.88 11.33
C SER A 196 -6.82 -43.39 11.36
N GLY A 197 -5.70 -43.87 11.90
CA GLY A 197 -5.50 -45.31 12.08
C GLY A 197 -6.65 -45.91 12.88
N GLY A 198 -7.44 -46.77 12.26
CA GLY A 198 -8.32 -47.70 12.93
C GLY A 198 -9.78 -47.35 13.11
N SER A 199 -10.33 -46.23 12.61
CA SER A 199 -11.77 -46.00 12.64
C SER A 199 -12.31 -45.78 11.23
N THR A 200 -13.29 -46.56 10.87
CA THR A 200 -14.07 -46.48 9.63
C THR A 200 -15.13 -45.37 9.66
N ASP A 201 -15.02 -44.44 10.64
CA ASP A 201 -16.01 -43.42 10.83
C ASP A 201 -15.85 -42.29 9.80
N LEU A 202 -16.70 -42.35 8.78
CA LEU A 202 -17.22 -41.15 8.12
C LEU A 202 -17.76 -40.28 9.24
N ASP A 203 -17.41 -39.05 9.31
CA ASP A 203 -18.10 -38.11 10.21
C ASP A 203 -19.46 -37.89 9.63
N LEU A 204 -20.34 -38.59 10.23
CA LEU A 204 -21.73 -38.62 9.93
C LEU A 204 -22.33 -37.45 10.71
N VAL A 205 -22.82 -36.45 10.01
CA VAL A 205 -23.58 -35.39 10.64
C VAL A 205 -24.98 -35.89 10.84
N GLU A 206 -25.30 -36.19 12.08
CA GLU A 206 -26.63 -36.61 12.47
C GLU A 206 -27.57 -35.41 12.45
N ILE A 207 -28.62 -35.47 11.65
CA ILE A 207 -29.73 -34.55 11.65
C ILE A 207 -30.78 -35.12 12.56
N GLY A 208 -30.80 -34.67 13.80
CA GLY A 208 -31.74 -35.17 14.83
C GLY A 208 -33.16 -34.67 14.60
N GLY A 209 -34.11 -35.51 14.94
CA GLY A 209 -35.50 -35.14 15.03
C GLY A 209 -36.23 -34.87 13.70
N VAL A 210 -35.87 -35.55 12.65
CA VAL A 210 -36.54 -35.48 11.33
C VAL A 210 -37.95 -36.10 11.41
N GLY A 211 -38.98 -35.30 11.14
CA GLY A 211 -40.35 -35.81 10.99
C GLY A 211 -40.58 -36.38 9.63
N VAL A 212 -41.69 -37.09 9.45
CA VAL A 212 -42.12 -37.63 8.14
C VAL A 212 -43.48 -37.05 7.76
N ASP A 213 -43.63 -36.51 6.59
CA ASP A 213 -44.89 -36.11 5.99
C ASP A 213 -45.25 -37.07 4.90
N THR A 214 -46.18 -37.97 5.17
CA THR A 214 -46.65 -38.99 4.24
C THR A 214 -47.52 -38.46 3.11
N ALA A 215 -48.03 -37.24 3.26
CA ALA A 215 -48.85 -36.63 2.21
C ALA A 215 -47.96 -35.96 1.14
N LEU A 216 -46.71 -35.64 1.50
CA LEU A 216 -45.69 -35.06 0.59
C LEU A 216 -44.59 -36.08 0.22
N ASP A 217 -44.66 -37.32 0.76
CA ASP A 217 -43.56 -38.30 0.64
C ASP A 217 -42.20 -37.70 1.02
N ALA A 218 -42.20 -36.90 2.06
CA ALA A 218 -41.02 -36.10 2.39
C ALA A 218 -40.67 -36.20 3.90
N PHE A 219 -39.40 -36.03 4.17
CA PHE A 219 -38.86 -35.80 5.51
C PHE A 219 -38.91 -34.33 5.84
N VAL A 220 -39.28 -33.99 7.07
CA VAL A 220 -39.48 -32.60 7.55
C VAL A 220 -38.50 -32.27 8.67
N ASN A 221 -37.65 -31.27 8.45
CA ASN A 221 -36.76 -30.68 9.44
C ASN A 221 -36.38 -29.27 9.03
N SER A 222 -36.61 -28.28 9.88
CA SER A 222 -36.39 -26.86 9.60
C SER A 222 -34.92 -26.46 9.46
N SER A 223 -33.96 -27.37 9.71
CA SER A 223 -32.52 -27.08 9.72
C SER A 223 -31.71 -28.24 9.17
N HIS A 224 -32.23 -28.98 8.17
CA HIS A 224 -31.52 -30.16 7.69
C HIS A 224 -30.27 -29.85 6.86
N GLY A 225 -30.18 -28.70 6.21
CA GLY A 225 -29.01 -28.30 5.41
C GLY A 225 -28.61 -29.29 4.32
N LEU A 226 -29.56 -30.12 3.86
CA LEU A 226 -29.34 -31.12 2.81
C LEU A 226 -29.55 -30.49 1.44
N GLN A 227 -28.77 -30.93 0.48
CA GLN A 227 -28.87 -30.56 -0.95
C GLN A 227 -29.16 -31.77 -1.80
N ALA A 228 -29.71 -31.53 -2.98
CA ALA A 228 -29.99 -32.61 -3.93
C ALA A 228 -28.70 -33.40 -4.29
N GLY A 229 -28.81 -34.72 -4.37
CA GLY A 229 -27.72 -35.64 -4.63
C GLY A 229 -26.84 -35.97 -3.42
N MET A 230 -27.04 -35.34 -2.24
CA MET A 230 -26.34 -35.77 -1.04
C MET A 230 -26.75 -37.19 -0.65
N LYS A 231 -25.75 -37.98 -0.22
CA LYS A 231 -25.95 -39.31 0.30
C LYS A 231 -26.38 -39.25 1.75
N VAL A 232 -27.42 -39.93 2.08
CA VAL A 232 -27.96 -40.05 3.43
C VAL A 232 -28.23 -41.52 3.75
N TYR A 233 -28.17 -41.83 5.02
CA TYR A 233 -28.69 -43.11 5.52
C TYR A 233 -29.38 -42.87 6.87
N PHE A 234 -30.22 -43.84 7.27
CA PHE A 234 -31.01 -43.72 8.48
C PHE A 234 -30.35 -44.50 9.61
N HIS A 235 -30.29 -43.94 10.78
CA HIS A 235 -29.64 -44.54 11.95
C HIS A 235 -30.66 -45.02 12.98
N LYS A 236 -30.47 -46.23 13.47
CA LYS A 236 -31.37 -46.89 14.36
C LYS A 236 -31.45 -46.22 15.76
N ASN A 237 -30.40 -45.65 16.25
CA ASN A 237 -30.34 -45.05 17.58
C ASN A 237 -30.85 -43.63 17.54
N GLY A 238 -32.02 -43.34 18.05
CA GLY A 238 -32.54 -41.94 18.11
C GLY A 238 -33.99 -41.80 17.78
N ILE A 239 -34.69 -42.88 17.67
CA ILE A 239 -36.15 -42.86 17.54
C ILE A 239 -36.77 -42.46 18.89
N THR A 240 -37.28 -41.25 18.97
CA THR A 240 -37.95 -40.73 20.14
C THR A 240 -39.46 -40.58 19.81
N GLY A 241 -40.30 -41.34 20.46
CA GLY A 241 -41.77 -41.22 20.34
C GLY A 241 -42.46 -42.58 20.34
N GLY A 242 -43.32 -42.80 21.31
CA GLY A 242 -44.03 -44.06 21.48
C GLY A 242 -45.17 -44.27 20.46
N GLY A 243 -44.86 -44.85 19.38
CA GLY A 243 -45.85 -45.31 18.41
C GLY A 243 -45.19 -46.28 17.44
N VAL A 244 -45.59 -47.53 17.46
CA VAL A 244 -45.11 -48.59 16.56
C VAL A 244 -45.74 -48.32 15.19
N GLY A 245 -45.05 -47.64 14.33
CA GLY A 245 -45.42 -47.52 12.94
C GLY A 245 -44.21 -47.84 12.04
N ASN A 246 -44.32 -48.80 11.17
CA ASN A 246 -43.28 -49.08 10.18
C ASN A 246 -43.51 -48.22 8.95
N LEU A 247 -42.47 -47.52 8.50
CA LEU A 247 -42.51 -46.80 7.23
C LEU A 247 -42.08 -47.76 6.12
N VAL A 248 -42.92 -47.94 5.12
CA VAL A 248 -42.63 -48.76 3.94
C VAL A 248 -42.84 -47.98 2.67
N THR A 249 -42.13 -48.34 1.60
CA THR A 249 -42.38 -47.77 0.26
C THR A 249 -43.64 -48.38 -0.36
N ASP A 250 -44.31 -47.66 -1.27
CA ASP A 250 -45.59 -48.08 -1.88
C ASP A 250 -45.39 -49.23 -2.86
N ASP A 251 -44.23 -49.37 -3.47
CA ASP A 251 -43.93 -50.34 -4.54
C ASP A 251 -43.42 -51.68 -4.05
N ASP A 252 -42.85 -51.79 -2.84
CA ASP A 252 -42.39 -53.08 -2.33
C ASP A 252 -42.45 -53.12 -0.81
N ALA A 253 -43.24 -54.03 -0.28
CA ALA A 253 -43.45 -54.23 1.16
C ALA A 253 -42.19 -54.63 1.93
N THR A 254 -41.07 -54.80 1.27
CA THR A 254 -39.79 -55.24 1.85
C THR A 254 -38.75 -54.14 1.95
N ALA A 255 -38.93 -52.95 1.36
CA ALA A 255 -37.83 -52.00 1.10
C ALA A 255 -37.57 -50.98 2.19
N PHE A 256 -38.52 -50.57 3.02
CA PHE A 256 -38.24 -49.59 4.02
C PHE A 256 -38.25 -50.14 5.44
N ALA A 257 -37.14 -50.05 6.05
CA ALA A 257 -36.80 -50.62 7.33
C ALA A 257 -37.90 -50.61 8.39
N TYR A 258 -38.00 -51.71 9.06
CA TYR A 258 -38.63 -51.79 10.37
C TYR A 258 -37.93 -50.91 11.35
N PHE A 259 -38.44 -49.74 11.61
CA PHE A 259 -38.10 -48.99 12.81
C PHE A 259 -38.98 -49.48 13.96
N SER A 260 -38.61 -50.60 14.52
CA SER A 260 -39.28 -51.17 15.70
C SER A 260 -38.59 -50.62 16.94
N SER A 261 -39.37 -50.23 17.97
CA SER A 261 -38.90 -49.84 19.29
C SER A 261 -38.37 -50.99 20.14
N SER A 262 -38.39 -52.23 19.62
CA SER A 262 -37.84 -53.40 20.28
C SER A 262 -36.48 -53.81 19.70
N ASP A 263 -35.58 -54.23 20.58
CA ASP A 263 -34.20 -54.70 20.24
C ASP A 263 -34.19 -56.03 19.45
N ASP A 264 -35.13 -56.24 18.54
CA ASP A 264 -35.21 -57.47 17.74
C ASP A 264 -34.12 -57.44 16.68
N ALA A 265 -33.11 -58.27 16.87
CA ALA A 265 -31.93 -58.39 16.04
C ALA A 265 -32.23 -58.84 14.56
N THR A 266 -33.47 -59.26 14.28
CA THR A 266 -33.87 -59.66 12.94
C THR A 266 -34.33 -58.52 12.02
N ALA A 267 -34.67 -57.37 12.60
CA ALA A 267 -35.05 -56.15 11.88
C ALA A 267 -33.84 -55.36 11.34
N THR A 268 -32.63 -55.89 11.51
CA THR A 268 -31.40 -55.11 11.35
C THR A 268 -30.82 -55.07 9.96
N SER A 269 -31.35 -55.78 8.98
CA SER A 269 -30.55 -56.05 7.78
C SER A 269 -30.68 -55.04 6.64
N GLN A 270 -31.71 -54.22 6.58
CA GLN A 270 -31.86 -53.30 5.41
C GLN A 270 -31.82 -51.80 5.71
N GLY A 271 -32.19 -51.33 6.88
CA GLY A 271 -32.24 -49.90 7.16
C GLY A 271 -30.93 -49.24 7.48
N ASN A 272 -29.97 -49.94 8.07
CA ASN A 272 -28.73 -49.40 8.58
C ASN A 272 -27.57 -49.32 7.58
N SER A 273 -27.72 -49.91 6.38
CA SER A 273 -26.64 -49.98 5.38
C SER A 273 -27.02 -49.43 4.01
N THR A 274 -28.30 -49.11 3.79
CA THR A 274 -28.74 -48.61 2.48
C THR A 274 -28.51 -47.10 2.43
N THR A 275 -27.72 -46.68 1.45
CA THR A 275 -27.50 -45.30 1.15
C THR A 275 -28.56 -44.77 0.20
N TYR A 276 -29.17 -43.67 0.55
CA TYR A 276 -30.14 -42.98 -0.29
C TYR A 276 -29.57 -41.63 -0.74
N TYR A 277 -30.16 -41.07 -1.78
CA TYR A 277 -29.80 -39.77 -2.32
C TYR A 277 -30.92 -38.78 -2.05
N VAL A 278 -30.57 -37.60 -1.59
CA VAL A 278 -31.53 -36.50 -1.38
C VAL A 278 -32.03 -36.00 -2.73
N VAL A 279 -33.35 -35.94 -2.87
CA VAL A 279 -34.01 -35.33 -4.04
C VAL A 279 -35.06 -34.31 -3.53
N ASN A 280 -35.39 -33.34 -4.37
CA ASN A 280 -36.34 -32.27 -4.07
C ASN A 280 -36.18 -31.61 -2.68
N PRO A 281 -34.98 -31.20 -2.25
CA PRO A 281 -34.84 -30.54 -0.98
C PRO A 281 -35.43 -29.10 -1.04
N THR A 282 -36.12 -28.72 0.04
CA THR A 282 -36.57 -27.36 0.32
C THR A 282 -35.89 -26.87 1.58
N ALA A 283 -36.21 -25.68 2.06
CA ALA A 283 -35.67 -25.19 3.34
C ALA A 283 -36.07 -26.06 4.53
N THR A 284 -37.21 -26.77 4.45
CA THR A 284 -37.79 -27.51 5.58
C THR A 284 -38.11 -28.95 5.29
N THR A 285 -38.04 -29.41 4.02
CA THR A 285 -38.37 -30.78 3.62
C THR A 285 -37.37 -31.31 2.61
N PHE A 286 -37.21 -32.63 2.58
CA PHE A 286 -36.47 -33.31 1.54
C PHE A 286 -37.08 -34.67 1.27
N GLN A 287 -36.96 -35.14 0.03
CA GLN A 287 -37.30 -36.52 -0.39
C GLN A 287 -36.02 -37.33 -0.60
N ILE A 288 -36.15 -38.62 -0.68
CA ILE A 288 -35.01 -39.51 -0.94
C ILE A 288 -35.30 -40.40 -2.15
N SER A 289 -34.24 -40.85 -2.80
CA SER A 289 -34.25 -41.79 -3.91
C SER A 289 -33.16 -42.85 -3.74
N GLU A 290 -33.33 -44.04 -4.28
CA GLU A 290 -32.27 -45.08 -4.31
C GLU A 290 -31.13 -44.76 -5.27
N THR A 291 -31.39 -43.89 -6.24
CA THR A 291 -30.38 -43.46 -7.22
C THR A 291 -30.26 -41.93 -7.21
N SER A 292 -29.05 -41.42 -7.51
CA SER A 292 -28.85 -39.98 -7.58
C SER A 292 -29.72 -39.36 -8.67
N GLY A 293 -30.54 -38.35 -8.28
CA GLY A 293 -31.52 -37.70 -9.17
C GLY A 293 -32.66 -38.63 -9.65
N GLY A 294 -32.84 -39.77 -9.01
CA GLY A 294 -33.89 -40.71 -9.33
C GLY A 294 -35.29 -40.29 -8.85
N THR A 295 -36.29 -41.12 -9.13
CA THR A 295 -37.66 -40.89 -8.68
C THR A 295 -37.75 -40.92 -7.16
N PRO A 296 -38.39 -39.93 -6.51
CA PRO A 296 -38.62 -39.95 -5.07
C PRO A 296 -39.30 -41.23 -4.62
N ILE A 297 -38.87 -41.74 -3.47
CA ILE A 297 -39.51 -42.88 -2.83
C ILE A 297 -40.82 -42.40 -2.22
N THR A 298 -41.91 -43.10 -2.51
CA THR A 298 -43.23 -42.89 -1.90
C THR A 298 -43.31 -43.60 -0.56
N PHE A 299 -43.92 -42.96 0.44
CA PHE A 299 -44.07 -43.53 1.77
C PHE A 299 -45.48 -44.05 2.03
N LYS A 300 -45.55 -45.23 2.62
CA LYS A 300 -46.78 -45.80 3.06
C LYS A 300 -46.69 -46.17 4.54
N LEU A 301 -47.69 -45.74 5.35
CA LEU A 301 -47.79 -46.18 6.70
C LEU A 301 -48.36 -47.60 6.76
N MET A 302 -47.58 -48.52 7.32
CA MET A 302 -48.15 -49.83 7.69
C MET A 302 -49.07 -49.61 8.90
N SER A 303 -50.37 -49.81 8.68
CA SER A 303 -51.31 -49.89 9.81
C SER A 303 -51.11 -51.25 10.48
N ASP A 304 -50.92 -51.30 11.77
CA ASP A 304 -51.12 -52.46 12.56
C ASP A 304 -52.58 -52.84 12.43
N ALA A 305 -52.87 -54.10 12.22
CA ALA A 305 -54.20 -54.62 11.80
C ALA A 305 -55.32 -54.41 12.83
N SER A 306 -55.12 -53.60 13.87
CA SER A 306 -56.07 -53.40 14.96
C SER A 306 -56.43 -51.97 15.36
N THR A 307 -55.88 -50.96 14.72
CA THR A 307 -56.21 -49.57 15.11
C THR A 307 -56.33 -48.65 13.90
N THR A 308 -57.46 -47.96 13.82
CA THR A 308 -57.75 -46.89 12.90
C THR A 308 -56.71 -45.77 12.94
N ASP A 309 -56.18 -45.44 11.75
CA ASP A 309 -55.56 -44.18 11.39
C ASP A 309 -54.79 -43.42 12.44
N THR A 310 -53.59 -43.80 12.75
CA THR A 310 -52.68 -42.92 13.49
C THR A 310 -51.51 -42.50 12.61
N LYS A 311 -51.50 -41.22 12.28
CA LYS A 311 -50.35 -40.56 11.66
C LYS A 311 -49.12 -40.84 12.51
N TRP A 312 -48.04 -41.31 11.89
CA TRP A 312 -46.76 -41.47 12.59
C TRP A 312 -46.28 -40.11 13.10
N THR A 313 -46.10 -39.98 14.39
CA THR A 313 -45.67 -38.77 15.07
C THR A 313 -44.25 -38.86 15.57
N GLY A 314 -43.55 -39.94 15.28
CA GLY A 314 -42.17 -40.13 15.69
C GLY A 314 -41.19 -39.27 14.88
N LYS A 315 -39.99 -39.11 15.42
CA LYS A 315 -38.86 -38.49 14.75
C LYS A 315 -37.75 -39.51 14.55
N ILE A 316 -37.11 -39.47 13.40
CA ILE A 316 -35.96 -40.30 13.06
C ILE A 316 -34.70 -39.43 12.90
N ASN A 317 -33.54 -40.03 13.10
CA ASN A 317 -32.29 -39.43 12.82
C ASN A 317 -31.83 -39.82 11.40
N VAL A 318 -31.52 -38.79 10.62
CA VAL A 318 -30.95 -38.94 9.29
C VAL A 318 -29.49 -38.56 9.35
N VAL A 319 -28.65 -39.39 8.79
CA VAL A 319 -27.22 -39.15 8.81
C VAL A 319 -26.78 -38.82 7.39
N LYS A 320 -26.24 -37.61 7.23
CA LYS A 320 -25.67 -37.20 5.96
C LYS A 320 -24.15 -37.42 5.94
N MET A 321 -23.65 -37.91 4.82
CA MET A 321 -22.22 -38.11 4.62
C MET A 321 -21.63 -36.87 3.97
N ILE A 322 -21.12 -35.95 4.78
CA ILE A 322 -20.51 -34.74 4.32
C ILE A 322 -19.20 -34.45 5.06
N LEU A 323 -18.31 -33.74 4.40
CA LEU A 323 -17.19 -33.07 5.06
C LEU A 323 -17.61 -31.64 5.43
N LYS A 324 -17.45 -31.29 6.69
CA LYS A 324 -17.80 -29.96 7.20
C LYS A 324 -16.73 -28.94 6.88
N LYS A 325 -17.13 -27.68 6.78
CA LYS A 325 -16.25 -26.53 6.56
C LYS A 325 -15.09 -26.42 7.57
N ASP A 326 -15.33 -26.75 8.82
CA ASP A 326 -14.35 -26.71 9.93
C ASP A 326 -13.50 -27.98 10.04
N ARG A 327 -13.68 -28.91 9.14
CA ARG A 327 -12.98 -30.18 9.19
C ARG A 327 -11.53 -30.05 8.77
N THR A 328 -10.64 -30.38 9.69
CA THR A 328 -9.18 -30.31 9.51
C THR A 328 -8.58 -31.65 9.07
N ASN A 329 -7.35 -31.60 8.55
CA ASN A 329 -6.59 -32.78 8.12
C ASN A 329 -7.23 -33.63 7.02
N VAL A 330 -8.15 -33.07 6.24
CA VAL A 330 -8.65 -33.69 5.01
C VAL A 330 -7.49 -33.81 4.04
N ARG A 331 -7.37 -34.96 3.36
CA ARG A 331 -6.28 -35.23 2.42
C ARG A 331 -6.64 -34.80 1.02
N LEU A 332 -5.77 -34.06 0.36
CA LEU A 332 -5.80 -33.80 -1.07
C LEU A 332 -4.69 -34.61 -1.73
N ILE A 333 -5.08 -35.56 -2.59
CA ILE A 333 -4.16 -36.49 -3.21
C ILE A 333 -4.11 -36.22 -4.71
N ALA A 334 -2.89 -36.10 -5.23
CA ALA A 334 -2.62 -35.93 -6.64
C ALA A 334 -2.21 -37.27 -7.28
N THR A 335 -2.75 -37.56 -8.47
CA THR A 335 -2.41 -38.71 -9.30
C THR A 335 -1.88 -38.21 -10.64
N GLY A 336 -0.75 -38.72 -11.09
CA GLY A 336 -0.15 -38.38 -12.37
C GLY A 336 0.65 -37.08 -12.42
N HIS A 337 0.70 -36.32 -11.31
CA HIS A 337 1.49 -35.10 -11.17
C HIS A 337 1.91 -34.85 -9.70
N THR A 338 2.79 -33.86 -9.48
CA THR A 338 3.35 -33.55 -8.15
C THR A 338 3.18 -32.06 -7.86
N PRO A 339 1.96 -31.60 -7.47
CA PRO A 339 1.65 -30.18 -7.33
C PRO A 339 2.23 -29.54 -6.07
N PHE A 340 2.68 -30.35 -5.07
CA PHE A 340 3.05 -29.84 -3.77
C PHE A 340 4.57 -29.79 -3.59
N THR A 341 5.06 -28.67 -3.04
CA THR A 341 6.47 -28.48 -2.70
C THR A 341 6.73 -28.91 -1.27
N THR A 342 7.67 -29.84 -1.05
CA THR A 342 8.01 -30.34 0.28
C THR A 342 9.04 -29.45 0.98
N GLY A 343 8.87 -29.24 2.31
CA GLY A 343 9.79 -28.49 3.17
C GLY A 343 9.10 -27.95 4.41
N GLY A 344 9.85 -27.66 5.47
CA GLY A 344 9.30 -27.24 6.77
C GLY A 344 8.56 -25.90 6.78
N SER A 345 8.78 -25.06 5.79
CA SER A 345 8.04 -23.81 5.53
C SER A 345 7.52 -23.83 4.09
N SER A 346 6.80 -24.91 3.72
CA SER A 346 6.31 -25.05 2.35
C SER A 346 5.46 -23.83 1.96
N PRO A 347 5.79 -23.20 0.83
CA PRO A 347 5.07 -22.03 0.33
C PRO A 347 3.66 -22.35 -0.18
N ASP A 348 3.32 -23.63 -0.29
CA ASP A 348 1.97 -24.08 -0.69
C ASP A 348 1.00 -24.14 0.50
N ILE A 349 1.48 -23.93 1.73
CA ILE A 349 0.61 -23.79 2.90
C ILE A 349 -0.20 -22.51 2.79
N GLY A 350 -1.52 -22.63 2.95
CA GLY A 350 -2.48 -21.53 2.78
C GLY A 350 -3.07 -21.42 1.37
N VAL A 351 -2.51 -22.10 0.36
CA VAL A 351 -3.08 -22.18 -0.99
C VAL A 351 -4.41 -22.93 -0.94
N ILE A 352 -5.41 -22.38 -1.64
CA ILE A 352 -6.73 -23.01 -1.76
C ILE A 352 -6.80 -23.77 -3.08
N TYR A 353 -7.25 -25.02 -3.02
CA TYR A 353 -7.58 -25.81 -4.19
C TYR A 353 -9.08 -25.92 -4.30
N ARG A 354 -9.63 -25.59 -5.45
CA ARG A 354 -11.04 -25.81 -5.80
C ARG A 354 -11.14 -27.08 -6.62
N VAL A 355 -11.95 -28.01 -6.17
CA VAL A 355 -12.06 -29.35 -6.74
C VAL A 355 -13.52 -29.68 -7.00
N ASN A 356 -13.83 -30.23 -8.19
CA ASN A 356 -15.13 -30.77 -8.47
C ASN A 356 -15.23 -32.14 -7.82
N VAL A 357 -16.07 -32.28 -6.81
CA VAL A 357 -16.26 -33.54 -6.05
C VAL A 357 -17.32 -34.45 -6.61
N LEU A 358 -18.00 -34.06 -7.68
CA LEU A 358 -18.94 -34.91 -8.40
C LEU A 358 -18.21 -35.53 -9.60
N ALA A 359 -17.57 -36.66 -9.35
CA ALA A 359 -16.93 -37.46 -10.41
C ALA A 359 -17.73 -38.71 -10.73
N GLY A 360 -17.60 -39.19 -11.96
CA GLY A 360 -18.15 -40.47 -12.40
C GLY A 360 -19.56 -40.45 -12.97
N GLU A 361 -20.24 -41.59 -12.88
CA GLU A 361 -21.53 -41.83 -13.56
C GLU A 361 -22.70 -40.94 -13.09
N ASP A 362 -22.55 -40.31 -11.92
CA ASP A 362 -23.57 -39.43 -11.35
C ASP A 362 -23.54 -38.01 -11.94
N ARG A 363 -22.48 -37.64 -12.65
CA ARG A 363 -22.32 -36.35 -13.29
C ARG A 363 -23.43 -36.01 -14.28
N ASP A 364 -23.90 -37.00 -15.05
CA ASP A 364 -24.93 -36.78 -16.05
C ASP A 364 -26.36 -36.71 -15.45
N LYS A 365 -26.52 -37.12 -14.20
CA LYS A 365 -27.79 -37.13 -13.50
C LYS A 365 -28.04 -35.90 -12.66
N ILE A 366 -26.99 -35.20 -12.26
CA ILE A 366 -27.06 -33.91 -11.52
C ILE A 366 -26.68 -32.81 -12.48
N LYS A 367 -27.66 -32.00 -12.88
CA LYS A 367 -27.40 -30.82 -13.69
C LYS A 367 -26.74 -29.74 -12.82
N GLY A 368 -25.42 -29.69 -12.82
CA GLY A 368 -24.63 -28.68 -12.11
C GLY A 368 -23.28 -29.25 -11.68
N ILE A 369 -22.26 -28.43 -11.80
CA ILE A 369 -20.90 -28.72 -11.33
C ILE A 369 -20.89 -28.41 -9.83
N ARG A 370 -20.49 -29.36 -9.01
CA ARG A 370 -20.35 -29.16 -7.59
C ARG A 370 -18.88 -28.98 -7.23
N TRP A 371 -18.56 -27.78 -6.79
CA TRP A 371 -17.23 -27.40 -6.37
C TRP A 371 -17.12 -27.38 -4.84
N THR A 372 -15.97 -27.74 -4.32
CA THR A 372 -15.58 -27.49 -2.93
C THR A 372 -14.16 -26.96 -2.89
N SER A 373 -13.87 -26.17 -1.87
CA SER A 373 -12.55 -25.58 -1.68
C SER A 373 -11.86 -26.21 -0.48
N ILE A 374 -10.57 -26.57 -0.64
CA ILE A 374 -9.72 -27.09 0.43
C ILE A 374 -8.50 -26.18 0.58
N LYS A 375 -8.32 -25.64 1.76
CA LYS A 375 -7.16 -24.82 2.12
C LYS A 375 -6.05 -25.70 2.68
N ILE A 376 -4.88 -25.67 2.09
CA ILE A 376 -3.75 -26.52 2.50
C ILE A 376 -3.19 -26.04 3.84
N THR A 377 -3.08 -26.94 4.81
CA THR A 377 -2.51 -26.68 6.14
C THR A 377 -1.16 -27.34 6.36
N SER A 378 -0.88 -28.43 5.64
CA SER A 378 0.43 -29.07 5.68
C SER A 378 0.67 -29.93 4.45
N ILE A 379 1.95 -30.11 4.09
CA ILE A 379 2.35 -30.96 2.96
C ILE A 379 2.90 -32.28 3.52
N VAL A 380 2.36 -33.40 3.05
CA VAL A 380 2.84 -34.74 3.44
C VAL A 380 3.97 -35.18 2.53
N ASN A 381 3.78 -35.06 1.22
CA ASN A 381 4.77 -35.34 0.17
C ASN A 381 4.37 -34.59 -1.12
N THR A 382 5.14 -34.72 -2.19
CA THR A 382 4.90 -34.03 -3.45
C THR A 382 3.57 -34.35 -4.14
N GLY A 383 2.94 -35.47 -3.78
CA GLY A 383 1.62 -35.92 -4.31
C GLY A 383 0.51 -35.86 -3.26
N GLU A 384 0.78 -35.43 -2.03
CA GLU A 384 -0.21 -35.44 -0.95
C GLU A 384 -0.07 -34.24 -0.03
N ALA A 385 -1.18 -33.55 0.19
CA ALA A 385 -1.30 -32.46 1.15
C ALA A 385 -2.49 -32.71 2.11
N LYS A 386 -2.45 -32.07 3.26
CA LYS A 386 -3.58 -32.00 4.21
C LYS A 386 -4.11 -30.59 4.23
N GLY A 387 -5.41 -30.45 4.37
CA GLY A 387 -6.09 -29.17 4.39
C GLY A 387 -7.35 -29.14 5.24
N THR A 388 -7.95 -27.96 5.28
CA THR A 388 -9.25 -27.69 5.89
C THR A 388 -10.24 -27.39 4.79
N LEU A 389 -11.37 -28.09 4.75
CA LEU A 389 -12.45 -27.77 3.84
C LEU A 389 -13.09 -26.42 4.21
N GLN A 390 -13.33 -25.61 3.19
CA GLN A 390 -13.97 -24.30 3.35
C GLN A 390 -15.51 -24.41 3.28
N GLU A 391 -16.02 -25.43 2.55
CA GLU A 391 -17.44 -25.66 2.35
C GLU A 391 -17.82 -27.11 2.61
N ASP A 392 -19.07 -27.33 2.99
CA ASP A 392 -19.62 -28.69 3.11
C ASP A 392 -19.70 -29.34 1.72
N CYS A 393 -19.23 -30.57 1.59
CA CYS A 393 -19.31 -31.31 0.34
C CYS A 393 -19.73 -32.78 0.58
N VAL A 394 -20.25 -33.40 -0.46
CA VAL A 394 -20.43 -34.85 -0.47
C VAL A 394 -19.07 -35.50 -0.69
N LEU A 395 -18.75 -36.50 0.12
CA LEU A 395 -17.49 -37.22 0.03
C LEU A 395 -17.58 -38.22 -1.14
N ASP A 396 -16.91 -37.86 -2.23
CA ASP A 396 -16.60 -38.80 -3.30
C ASP A 396 -15.09 -38.97 -3.38
N SER A 397 -14.63 -40.22 -3.34
CA SER A 397 -13.20 -40.54 -3.40
C SER A 397 -12.71 -40.77 -4.83
N ALA A 398 -13.44 -40.31 -5.82
CA ALA A 398 -13.04 -40.45 -7.22
C ALA A 398 -12.04 -39.38 -7.63
N ASP A 399 -11.08 -39.79 -8.49
CA ASP A 399 -10.15 -38.84 -9.12
C ASP A 399 -10.90 -37.94 -10.11
N THR A 400 -10.61 -36.62 -10.06
CA THR A 400 -11.21 -35.61 -10.96
C THR A 400 -10.16 -34.86 -11.75
N LEU A 401 -10.48 -34.58 -13.01
CA LEU A 401 -9.71 -33.66 -13.86
C LEU A 401 -10.10 -32.19 -13.63
N GLU A 402 -11.28 -31.96 -13.06
CA GLU A 402 -11.84 -30.63 -12.89
C GLU A 402 -11.42 -30.07 -11.55
N TRP A 403 -10.30 -29.36 -11.56
CA TRP A 403 -9.77 -28.65 -10.42
C TRP A 403 -8.95 -27.43 -10.86
N ASN A 404 -8.82 -26.47 -9.98
CA ASN A 404 -7.91 -25.34 -10.10
C ASN A 404 -7.28 -24.99 -8.75
N ALA A 405 -6.05 -24.52 -8.80
CA ALA A 405 -5.32 -24.06 -7.63
C ALA A 405 -5.51 -22.55 -7.45
N GLY A 406 -5.32 -22.06 -6.24
CA GLY A 406 -5.19 -20.64 -6.00
C GLY A 406 -4.07 -20.05 -6.85
N VAL A 407 -4.30 -18.87 -7.45
CA VAL A 407 -3.36 -18.27 -8.40
C VAL A 407 -2.07 -17.79 -7.71
N PHE A 408 -2.15 -17.41 -6.43
CA PHE A 408 -1.00 -16.92 -5.66
C PHE A 408 -0.25 -18.10 -5.02
N ASN A 409 0.72 -18.62 -5.72
CA ASN A 409 1.56 -19.74 -5.30
C ASN A 409 2.99 -19.58 -5.85
N THR A 410 3.91 -20.42 -5.43
CA THR A 410 5.32 -20.37 -5.88
C THR A 410 5.54 -20.56 -7.35
N THR A 411 4.69 -21.33 -8.02
CA THR A 411 4.80 -21.61 -9.46
C THR A 411 4.36 -20.39 -10.28
N ASN A 412 3.25 -19.79 -9.93
CA ASN A 412 2.67 -18.64 -10.64
C ASN A 412 3.29 -17.32 -10.18
N GLY A 413 3.96 -17.30 -9.01
CA GLY A 413 4.40 -16.10 -8.32
C GLY A 413 3.28 -15.46 -7.51
N TYR A 414 3.61 -14.38 -6.83
CA TYR A 414 2.69 -13.61 -5.99
C TYR A 414 2.45 -12.23 -6.60
N PRO A 415 1.40 -11.50 -6.19
CA PRO A 415 1.10 -10.20 -6.75
C PRO A 415 2.22 -9.20 -6.48
N SER A 416 2.54 -8.41 -7.50
CA SER A 416 3.57 -7.36 -7.43
C SER A 416 3.04 -6.03 -6.93
N ASP A 417 1.72 -5.85 -6.92
CA ASP A 417 1.10 -4.62 -6.45
C ASP A 417 -0.27 -4.86 -5.81
N VAL A 418 -0.71 -3.92 -4.97
CA VAL A 418 -1.98 -3.96 -4.23
C VAL A 418 -2.59 -2.58 -4.15
N SER A 419 -3.91 -2.49 -4.33
CA SER A 419 -4.69 -1.26 -4.22
C SER A 419 -6.09 -1.54 -3.67
N LEU A 420 -6.86 -0.48 -3.44
CA LEU A 420 -8.28 -0.54 -3.12
C LEU A 420 -9.06 0.13 -4.24
N TYR A 421 -10.23 -0.39 -4.58
CA TYR A 421 -11.11 0.26 -5.53
C TYR A 421 -12.58 -0.15 -5.30
N GLN A 422 -13.45 0.82 -5.09
CA GLN A 422 -14.89 0.61 -4.86
C GLN A 422 -15.18 -0.50 -3.83
N GLN A 423 -14.57 -0.38 -2.64
CA GLN A 423 -14.69 -1.35 -1.53
C GLN A 423 -14.22 -2.78 -1.88
N ARG A 424 -13.32 -2.93 -2.83
CA ARG A 424 -12.67 -4.18 -3.21
C ARG A 424 -11.17 -4.09 -2.95
N LEU A 425 -10.58 -5.14 -2.45
CA LEU A 425 -9.13 -5.30 -2.44
C LEU A 425 -8.69 -5.76 -3.83
N VAL A 426 -7.67 -5.12 -4.36
CA VAL A 426 -7.20 -5.33 -5.74
C VAL A 426 -5.74 -5.77 -5.71
N PHE A 427 -5.44 -6.92 -6.29
CA PHE A 427 -4.08 -7.37 -6.54
C PHE A 427 -3.76 -7.35 -8.02
N ALA A 428 -2.49 -7.12 -8.36
CA ALA A 428 -2.07 -7.09 -9.76
C ALA A 428 -0.70 -7.73 -9.98
N GLY A 429 -0.57 -8.32 -11.16
CA GLY A 429 0.70 -8.75 -11.74
C GLY A 429 1.41 -9.86 -10.97
N THR A 430 1.35 -11.08 -11.45
CA THR A 430 2.23 -12.17 -10.96
C THR A 430 3.29 -12.50 -12.02
N LYS A 431 4.23 -13.36 -11.66
CA LYS A 431 5.25 -13.82 -12.61
C LYS A 431 4.64 -14.52 -13.83
N LYS A 432 3.58 -15.32 -13.63
CA LYS A 432 2.89 -16.04 -14.71
C LYS A 432 1.89 -15.14 -15.43
N TYR A 433 1.22 -14.26 -14.72
CA TYR A 433 0.17 -13.37 -15.22
C TYR A 433 0.53 -11.89 -14.99
N PRO A 434 1.51 -11.35 -15.73
CA PRO A 434 2.05 -10.00 -15.46
C PRO A 434 1.07 -8.86 -15.75
N ALA A 435 0.05 -9.09 -16.58
CA ALA A 435 -0.95 -8.10 -17.00
C ALA A 435 -2.34 -8.36 -16.42
N THR A 436 -2.46 -9.19 -15.38
CA THR A 436 -3.75 -9.56 -14.79
C THR A 436 -4.00 -8.81 -13.49
N VAL A 437 -5.25 -8.41 -13.29
CA VAL A 437 -5.75 -7.72 -12.10
C VAL A 437 -6.87 -8.56 -11.49
N TRP A 438 -6.80 -8.80 -10.18
CA TRP A 438 -7.79 -9.56 -9.40
C TRP A 438 -8.46 -8.63 -8.39
N PHE A 439 -9.77 -8.60 -8.39
CA PHE A 439 -10.60 -7.82 -7.47
C PHE A 439 -11.33 -8.75 -6.51
N SER A 440 -11.34 -8.43 -5.24
CA SER A 440 -12.13 -9.15 -4.26
C SER A 440 -13.64 -8.92 -4.45
N LYS A 441 -14.45 -9.66 -3.74
CA LYS A 441 -15.88 -9.38 -3.58
C LYS A 441 -16.08 -8.01 -2.91
N THR A 442 -17.15 -7.29 -3.29
CA THR A 442 -17.45 -5.98 -2.71
C THR A 442 -17.70 -6.09 -1.20
N GLY A 443 -16.97 -5.31 -0.41
CA GLY A 443 -17.08 -5.30 1.04
C GLY A 443 -16.46 -6.51 1.76
N ASP A 444 -15.89 -7.48 1.03
CA ASP A 444 -15.18 -8.63 1.58
C ASP A 444 -13.79 -8.76 0.94
N PHE A 445 -12.78 -8.20 1.59
CA PHE A 445 -11.41 -8.10 1.07
C PHE A 445 -10.69 -9.45 0.97
N PHE A 446 -11.18 -10.49 1.63
CA PHE A 446 -10.52 -11.79 1.67
C PHE A 446 -11.19 -12.83 0.77
N ASN A 447 -12.28 -12.47 0.13
CA ASN A 447 -13.07 -13.35 -0.73
C ASN A 447 -12.92 -12.95 -2.20
N PHE A 448 -12.37 -13.86 -2.99
CA PHE A 448 -12.17 -13.69 -4.44
C PHE A 448 -13.01 -14.69 -5.25
N ALA A 449 -14.13 -15.14 -4.70
CA ALA A 449 -15.07 -16.00 -5.42
C ALA A 449 -15.72 -15.25 -6.58
N SER A 450 -15.58 -15.79 -7.79
CA SER A 450 -16.17 -15.22 -9.02
C SER A 450 -17.64 -15.61 -9.20
N SER A 451 -18.14 -16.56 -8.42
CA SER A 451 -19.53 -17.05 -8.47
C SER A 451 -19.94 -17.55 -7.10
N GLU A 452 -21.23 -17.65 -6.86
CA GLU A 452 -21.80 -18.27 -5.66
C GLU A 452 -22.63 -19.49 -6.05
N LEU A 453 -22.63 -20.49 -5.16
CA LEU A 453 -23.52 -21.63 -5.33
C LEU A 453 -24.96 -21.17 -5.12
N LEU A 454 -25.84 -21.45 -6.07
CA LEU A 454 -27.29 -21.28 -5.89
C LEU A 454 -27.75 -22.13 -4.71
N GLY A 455 -28.05 -21.47 -3.60
CA GLY A 455 -28.67 -22.14 -2.46
C GLY A 455 -30.00 -22.77 -2.87
N SER A 456 -30.29 -23.93 -2.34
CA SER A 456 -31.53 -24.70 -2.64
C SER A 456 -32.85 -23.99 -2.27
N SER A 457 -32.79 -22.76 -1.75
CA SER A 457 -33.97 -22.02 -1.29
C SER A 457 -34.71 -21.24 -2.38
N THR A 458 -34.13 -21.06 -3.55
CA THR A 458 -34.80 -20.40 -4.66
C THR A 458 -34.91 -21.37 -5.82
N GLY A 459 -35.98 -22.11 -5.84
CA GLY A 459 -36.33 -23.17 -6.77
C GLY A 459 -36.12 -22.85 -8.25
N ASN A 460 -34.91 -22.91 -8.71
CA ASN A 460 -34.62 -23.12 -10.13
C ASN A 460 -34.79 -24.60 -10.40
N ILE A 461 -36.04 -25.00 -10.55
CA ILE A 461 -36.41 -26.29 -11.04
C ILE A 461 -36.55 -26.17 -12.56
N ASP A 462 -35.85 -27.00 -13.33
CA ASP A 462 -36.06 -27.03 -14.77
C ASP A 462 -37.49 -27.52 -15.10
N PRO A 463 -37.99 -27.31 -16.32
CA PRO A 463 -39.32 -27.78 -16.72
C PRO A 463 -39.57 -29.29 -16.55
N THR A 464 -38.54 -30.06 -16.25
CA THR A 464 -38.60 -31.50 -15.99
C THR A 464 -38.58 -31.86 -14.50
N GLY A 465 -38.55 -30.84 -13.60
CA GLY A 465 -38.58 -31.03 -12.14
C GLY A 465 -37.23 -31.33 -11.51
N ALA A 466 -36.13 -31.23 -12.25
CA ALA A 466 -34.79 -31.42 -11.71
C ALA A 466 -34.28 -30.11 -11.08
N VAL A 467 -33.72 -30.19 -9.86
CA VAL A 467 -33.06 -29.07 -9.22
C VAL A 467 -31.78 -28.72 -9.97
N ILE A 468 -31.72 -27.52 -10.51
CA ILE A 468 -30.52 -27.00 -11.14
C ILE A 468 -29.60 -26.48 -10.03
N LEU A 469 -28.59 -27.24 -9.66
CA LEU A 469 -27.45 -26.75 -8.87
C LEU A 469 -26.54 -25.99 -9.84
N GLY A 470 -26.69 -24.68 -9.90
CA GLY A 470 -25.89 -23.81 -10.74
C GLY A 470 -25.03 -22.89 -9.90
N GLU A 471 -23.97 -22.39 -10.48
CA GLU A 471 -23.27 -21.21 -9.98
C GLU A 471 -23.97 -19.97 -10.52
N GLN A 472 -24.15 -19.00 -9.66
CA GLN A 472 -24.69 -17.68 -10.00
C GLN A 472 -23.60 -16.64 -9.85
N ILE A 473 -23.44 -15.79 -10.86
CA ILE A 473 -22.62 -14.60 -10.78
C ILE A 473 -23.51 -13.44 -10.35
N LEU A 474 -23.12 -12.75 -9.28
CA LEU A 474 -23.79 -11.57 -8.75
C LEU A 474 -22.94 -10.33 -9.04
N ASP A 475 -23.56 -9.16 -8.96
CA ASP A 475 -22.87 -7.88 -9.22
C ASP A 475 -21.75 -7.59 -8.22
N ASP A 476 -21.82 -8.13 -7.02
CA ASP A 476 -20.83 -7.97 -5.96
C ASP A 476 -19.70 -9.02 -6.00
N ASN A 477 -19.79 -10.04 -6.85
CA ASN A 477 -18.76 -11.07 -6.95
C ASN A 477 -17.39 -10.52 -7.37
N ALA A 478 -16.37 -11.30 -7.11
CA ALA A 478 -14.99 -11.02 -7.50
C ALA A 478 -14.83 -11.02 -9.03
N LEU A 479 -13.81 -10.30 -9.49
CA LEU A 479 -13.52 -10.15 -10.92
C LEU A 479 -12.04 -10.40 -11.18
N THR A 480 -11.76 -10.92 -12.36
CA THR A 480 -10.38 -11.08 -12.85
C THR A 480 -10.30 -10.57 -14.28
N PHE A 481 -9.38 -9.67 -14.53
CA PHE A 481 -9.11 -9.13 -15.87
C PHE A 481 -7.67 -9.32 -16.26
N THR A 482 -7.45 -9.73 -17.48
CA THR A 482 -6.14 -9.67 -18.11
C THR A 482 -6.19 -8.55 -19.15
N ILE A 483 -5.30 -7.56 -19.02
CA ILE A 483 -5.18 -6.48 -19.99
C ILE A 483 -4.59 -7.06 -21.27
N ASP A 484 -5.40 -7.10 -22.33
CA ASP A 484 -4.95 -7.52 -23.64
C ASP A 484 -4.30 -6.34 -24.36
N SER A 485 -3.06 -6.51 -24.78
CA SER A 485 -2.25 -5.50 -25.42
C SER A 485 -1.37 -6.17 -26.48
N ASP A 486 -0.97 -5.41 -27.51
CA ASP A 486 -0.07 -5.88 -28.57
C ASP A 486 1.30 -6.37 -28.06
N THR A 487 1.64 -6.05 -26.80
CA THR A 487 2.88 -6.44 -26.13
C THR A 487 2.57 -7.11 -24.78
N VAL A 488 3.50 -7.96 -24.30
CA VAL A 488 3.38 -8.54 -22.95
C VAL A 488 3.71 -7.44 -21.95
N ASP A 489 2.70 -6.76 -21.46
CA ASP A 489 2.84 -5.63 -20.57
C ASP A 489 2.81 -6.07 -19.10
N LYS A 490 3.87 -5.76 -18.37
CA LYS A 490 3.90 -5.96 -16.92
C LYS A 490 3.23 -4.79 -16.22
N ILE A 491 2.35 -5.06 -15.26
CA ILE A 491 1.81 -4.04 -14.37
C ILE A 491 2.91 -3.59 -13.41
N SER A 492 3.11 -2.27 -13.33
CA SER A 492 4.10 -1.62 -12.49
C SER A 492 3.49 -1.04 -11.23
N TRP A 493 2.28 -0.48 -11.34
CA TRP A 493 1.55 0.11 -10.21
C TRP A 493 0.05 0.20 -10.51
N LEU A 494 -0.73 0.25 -9.43
CA LEU A 494 -2.15 0.58 -9.39
C LEU A 494 -2.32 1.94 -8.70
N SER A 495 -3.29 2.72 -9.13
CA SER A 495 -3.64 3.98 -8.47
C SER A 495 -5.15 4.15 -8.43
N GLU A 496 -5.69 4.29 -7.23
CA GLU A 496 -7.12 4.53 -7.07
C GLU A 496 -7.48 5.98 -7.41
N GLY A 497 -8.67 6.16 -7.93
CA GLY A 497 -9.26 7.45 -8.27
C GLY A 497 -10.72 7.25 -8.61
N THR A 498 -11.32 8.16 -9.36
CA THR A 498 -12.67 7.95 -9.92
C THR A 498 -12.70 6.70 -10.80
N LYS A 499 -11.61 6.43 -11.51
CA LYS A 499 -11.33 5.20 -12.26
C LYS A 499 -10.07 4.58 -11.67
N LEU A 500 -9.97 3.24 -11.66
CA LEU A 500 -8.71 2.58 -11.29
C LEU A 500 -7.71 2.73 -12.42
N ALA A 501 -6.62 3.43 -12.18
CA ALA A 501 -5.52 3.53 -13.13
C ALA A 501 -4.53 2.38 -12.94
N VAL A 502 -4.11 1.79 -14.06
CA VAL A 502 -3.16 0.68 -14.11
C VAL A 502 -1.98 1.09 -14.98
N GLY A 503 -0.84 1.32 -14.35
CA GLY A 503 0.40 1.63 -15.04
C GLY A 503 1.10 0.35 -15.49
N THR A 504 1.35 0.23 -16.80
CA THR A 504 2.04 -0.92 -17.38
C THR A 504 3.29 -0.49 -18.17
N THR A 505 4.14 -1.44 -18.48
CA THR A 505 5.31 -1.22 -19.33
C THR A 505 4.97 -0.87 -20.79
N GLY A 506 3.70 -0.96 -21.20
CA GLY A 506 3.21 -0.61 -22.53
C GLY A 506 2.33 0.64 -22.56
N GLY A 507 1.99 1.20 -21.40
CA GLY A 507 1.14 2.38 -21.28
C GLY A 507 0.38 2.46 -19.98
N VAL A 508 -0.55 3.40 -19.88
CA VAL A 508 -1.45 3.53 -18.74
C VAL A 508 -2.86 3.23 -19.20
N PHE A 509 -3.51 2.33 -18.46
CA PHE A 509 -4.89 1.91 -18.67
C PHE A 509 -5.77 2.38 -17.52
N THR A 510 -7.07 2.51 -17.76
CA THR A 510 -8.06 2.72 -16.71
C THR A 510 -9.10 1.60 -16.74
N ILE A 511 -9.53 1.17 -15.55
CA ILE A 511 -10.56 0.15 -15.34
C ILE A 511 -11.71 0.83 -14.56
N TYR A 512 -12.93 0.71 -15.07
CA TYR A 512 -14.13 1.26 -14.45
C TYR A 512 -15.37 0.55 -15.01
N GLY A 513 -16.56 0.85 -14.53
CA GLY A 513 -17.81 0.32 -15.05
C GLY A 513 -18.08 0.77 -16.50
N SER A 514 -19.17 1.47 -16.72
CA SER A 514 -19.44 2.17 -17.99
C SER A 514 -19.44 3.68 -17.81
N GLU A 515 -19.47 4.44 -18.89
CA GLU A 515 -19.53 5.92 -18.82
C GLU A 515 -20.79 6.43 -18.11
N ASN A 516 -21.89 5.66 -18.17
CA ASN A 516 -23.16 6.01 -17.52
C ASN A 516 -23.28 5.48 -16.09
N ASP A 517 -22.55 4.44 -15.76
CA ASP A 517 -22.51 3.81 -14.44
C ASP A 517 -21.09 3.36 -14.13
N LEU A 518 -20.37 4.14 -13.33
CA LEU A 518 -18.98 3.88 -12.97
C LEU A 518 -18.83 2.67 -12.03
N THR A 519 -19.94 2.07 -11.56
CA THR A 519 -19.90 0.90 -10.68
C THR A 519 -19.33 -0.31 -11.41
N LEU A 520 -18.25 -0.85 -10.88
CA LEU A 520 -17.57 -2.02 -11.42
C LEU A 520 -18.25 -3.30 -10.95
N THR A 521 -18.79 -4.07 -11.91
CA THR A 521 -19.41 -5.38 -11.66
C THR A 521 -18.92 -6.40 -12.67
N PRO A 522 -19.13 -7.72 -12.45
CA PRO A 522 -18.80 -8.75 -13.44
C PRO A 522 -19.46 -8.56 -14.81
N PHE A 523 -20.55 -7.81 -14.86
CA PHE A 523 -21.34 -7.55 -16.08
C PHE A 523 -21.15 -6.16 -16.65
N ASN A 524 -20.55 -5.25 -15.87
CA ASN A 524 -20.35 -3.86 -16.24
C ASN A 524 -18.90 -3.45 -15.97
N PHE A 525 -18.04 -3.57 -16.97
CA PHE A 525 -16.65 -3.15 -16.89
C PHE A 525 -16.13 -2.64 -18.24
N THR A 526 -15.21 -1.70 -18.17
CA THR A 526 -14.55 -1.10 -19.31
C THR A 526 -13.06 -0.96 -19.00
N VAL A 527 -12.23 -1.35 -19.96
CA VAL A 527 -10.77 -1.17 -19.89
C VAL A 527 -10.34 -0.30 -21.06
N VAL A 528 -9.73 0.84 -20.78
CA VAL A 528 -9.33 1.82 -21.81
C VAL A 528 -7.84 2.13 -21.66
N LYS A 529 -7.11 2.15 -22.79
CA LYS A 529 -5.74 2.67 -22.84
C LYS A 529 -5.78 4.20 -22.94
N GLU A 530 -5.49 4.88 -21.84
CA GLU A 530 -5.52 6.35 -21.77
C GLU A 530 -4.23 6.99 -22.26
N SER A 531 -3.09 6.33 -22.09
CA SER A 531 -1.79 6.84 -22.48
C SER A 531 -0.90 5.75 -23.06
N ALA A 532 -0.22 6.06 -24.16
CA ALA A 532 0.80 5.19 -24.75
C ALA A 532 2.19 5.35 -24.08
N TYR A 533 2.34 6.25 -23.11
CA TYR A 533 3.60 6.42 -22.40
C TYR A 533 3.74 5.39 -21.30
N PRO A 534 4.79 4.52 -21.37
CA PRO A 534 4.95 3.42 -20.42
C PRO A 534 5.23 3.91 -19.00
N ALA A 535 4.71 3.17 -18.03
CA ALA A 535 4.88 3.45 -16.61
C ALA A 535 6.21 2.90 -16.08
N GLY A 536 6.84 3.63 -15.16
CA GLY A 536 8.01 3.20 -14.39
C GLY A 536 7.62 2.41 -13.13
N SER A 537 8.61 2.05 -12.31
CA SER A 537 8.42 1.28 -11.08
C SER A 537 8.01 2.11 -9.86
N ALA A 538 8.22 3.43 -9.90
CA ALA A 538 7.79 4.33 -8.83
C ALA A 538 6.25 4.42 -8.82
N ASP A 539 5.66 4.37 -7.63
CA ASP A 539 4.22 4.45 -7.46
C ASP A 539 3.65 5.76 -8.00
N ALA A 540 2.48 5.67 -8.59
CA ALA A 540 1.76 6.86 -9.03
C ALA A 540 1.20 7.61 -7.81
N LEU A 541 1.13 8.92 -7.92
CA LEU A 541 0.74 9.82 -6.85
C LEU A 541 -0.55 10.56 -7.24
N GLN A 542 -1.60 10.37 -6.47
CA GLN A 542 -2.86 11.07 -6.68
C GLN A 542 -2.85 12.44 -5.99
N ILE A 543 -3.17 13.50 -6.71
CA ILE A 543 -3.28 14.87 -6.21
C ILE A 543 -4.62 15.45 -6.68
N GLY A 544 -5.64 15.37 -5.82
CA GLY A 544 -7.00 15.75 -6.20
C GLY A 544 -7.49 14.91 -7.38
N GLU A 545 -7.89 15.56 -8.48
CA GLU A 545 -8.38 14.92 -9.71
C GLU A 545 -7.26 14.52 -10.68
N LYS A 546 -6.01 14.77 -10.32
CA LYS A 546 -4.84 14.53 -11.16
C LYS A 546 -3.95 13.45 -10.59
N MET A 547 -3.39 12.65 -11.47
CA MET A 547 -2.43 11.62 -11.12
C MET A 547 -1.07 11.94 -11.75
N LEU A 548 -0.02 11.89 -10.93
CA LEU A 548 1.36 12.00 -11.36
C LEU A 548 2.01 10.63 -11.40
N TYR A 549 2.70 10.30 -12.48
CA TYR A 549 3.46 9.07 -12.57
C TYR A 549 4.82 9.27 -13.23
N VAL A 550 5.76 8.44 -12.87
CA VAL A 550 7.10 8.40 -13.47
C VAL A 550 7.07 7.49 -14.71
N GLN A 551 7.55 7.97 -15.84
CA GLN A 551 7.66 7.18 -17.05
C GLN A 551 8.77 6.09 -16.90
N GLN A 552 8.67 4.98 -17.61
CA GLN A 552 9.57 3.81 -17.53
C GLN A 552 11.07 4.14 -17.56
N ASN A 553 11.48 5.19 -18.27
CA ASN A 553 12.86 5.64 -18.29
C ASN A 553 13.30 6.41 -17.04
N GLU A 554 12.41 6.57 -16.05
CA GLU A 554 12.60 7.23 -14.76
C GLU A 554 12.96 8.74 -14.85
N ARG A 555 12.98 9.32 -16.04
CA ARG A 555 13.43 10.71 -16.27
C ARG A 555 12.31 11.71 -16.51
N LYS A 556 11.09 11.21 -16.70
CA LYS A 556 9.93 12.07 -16.97
C LYS A 556 8.84 11.82 -15.96
N ILE A 557 8.33 12.89 -15.38
CA ILE A 557 7.14 12.87 -14.55
C ILE A 557 6.00 13.42 -15.40
N ARG A 558 4.93 12.63 -15.48
CA ARG A 558 3.75 12.97 -16.28
C ARG A 558 2.54 13.19 -15.40
N GLU A 559 1.73 14.14 -15.79
CA GLU A 559 0.43 14.42 -15.17
C GLU A 559 -0.69 13.93 -16.08
N MET A 560 -1.64 13.20 -15.52
CA MET A 560 -2.85 12.73 -16.21
C MET A 560 -4.08 13.08 -15.37
N LYS A 561 -5.17 13.52 -15.99
CA LYS A 561 -6.45 13.70 -15.30
C LYS A 561 -7.16 12.35 -15.15
N THR A 562 -7.68 12.08 -13.97
CA THR A 562 -8.42 10.84 -13.66
C THR A 562 -9.96 11.05 -13.70
N ALA A 563 -10.45 12.29 -13.84
CA ALA A 563 -11.86 12.63 -13.94
C ALA A 563 -12.10 13.75 -14.98
N GLY A 564 -13.22 13.71 -15.69
CA GLY A 564 -13.67 14.76 -16.59
C GLY A 564 -14.56 14.27 -17.71
N GLU A 565 -15.65 15.00 -17.99
CA GLU A 565 -16.71 14.68 -18.99
C GLU A 565 -16.31 14.89 -20.46
N GLN A 566 -15.13 15.40 -20.76
CA GLN A 566 -14.73 15.66 -22.16
C GLN A 566 -13.51 14.82 -22.55
N GLN A 567 -13.74 13.86 -23.42
CA GLN A 567 -12.78 12.94 -24.03
C GLN A 567 -11.62 13.59 -24.83
N ALA A 568 -11.49 14.89 -24.88
CA ALA A 568 -10.62 15.57 -25.84
C ALA A 568 -9.18 15.83 -25.38
N GLU A 569 -8.81 15.59 -24.11
CA GLU A 569 -7.46 15.91 -23.60
C GLU A 569 -6.89 14.88 -22.61
N TYR A 570 -7.00 13.60 -22.92
CA TYR A 570 -6.21 12.56 -22.21
C TYR A 570 -4.76 12.55 -22.72
N GLY A 571 -4.08 13.68 -22.59
CA GLY A 571 -2.65 13.80 -22.84
C GLY A 571 -1.91 13.70 -21.51
N ALA A 572 -1.06 12.73 -21.34
CA ALA A 572 -0.13 12.71 -20.21
C ALA A 572 0.91 13.83 -20.38
N MET A 573 0.65 15.00 -19.78
CA MET A 573 1.53 16.16 -19.86
C MET A 573 2.88 15.88 -19.19
N ASP A 574 3.97 16.24 -19.86
CA ASP A 574 5.32 16.12 -19.32
C ASP A 574 5.65 17.35 -18.44
N LEU A 575 5.63 17.19 -17.12
CA LEU A 575 5.93 18.25 -16.15
C LEU A 575 7.43 18.59 -16.09
N THR A 576 8.30 17.66 -16.54
CA THR A 576 9.75 17.84 -16.51
C THR A 576 10.32 18.47 -17.78
N LEU A 577 9.47 18.78 -18.77
CA LEU A 577 9.91 19.26 -20.09
C LEU A 577 10.86 20.46 -20.04
N ARG A 578 10.59 21.40 -19.13
CA ARG A 578 11.40 22.63 -18.98
C ARG A 578 12.59 22.44 -18.03
N SER A 579 12.71 21.31 -17.35
CA SER A 579 13.72 21.05 -16.31
C SER A 579 14.23 19.61 -16.40
N GLU A 580 14.40 19.07 -17.63
CA GLU A 580 14.71 17.65 -17.87
C GLU A 580 16.06 17.19 -17.30
N ASP A 581 16.94 18.11 -17.02
CA ASP A 581 18.27 17.81 -16.48
C ASP A 581 18.26 17.47 -14.98
N ILE A 582 17.24 17.93 -14.20
CA ILE A 582 17.17 17.61 -12.77
C ILE A 582 16.91 16.12 -12.50
N THR A 583 16.25 15.44 -13.41
CA THR A 583 15.87 14.01 -13.30
C THR A 583 16.88 13.07 -13.95
N TYR A 584 18.10 13.53 -14.25
CA TYR A 584 19.10 12.73 -14.98
C TYR A 584 19.41 11.37 -14.33
N SER A 585 19.45 11.30 -13.00
CA SER A 585 19.73 10.07 -12.25
C SER A 585 18.51 9.16 -12.01
N GLY A 586 17.36 9.51 -12.58
CA GLY A 586 16.10 8.80 -12.44
C GLY A 586 15.36 9.11 -11.14
N VAL A 587 14.04 9.22 -11.22
CA VAL A 587 13.14 9.39 -10.06
C VAL A 587 12.74 8.02 -9.56
N LYS A 588 13.04 7.70 -8.31
CA LYS A 588 12.85 6.39 -7.70
C LYS A 588 11.64 6.30 -6.78
N GLU A 589 11.25 7.40 -6.17
CA GLU A 589 10.17 7.47 -5.20
C GLU A 589 9.60 8.88 -5.17
N MET A 590 8.30 9.01 -5.00
CA MET A 590 7.61 10.30 -4.86
C MET A 590 6.69 10.28 -3.65
N THR A 591 6.54 11.42 -2.98
CA THR A 591 5.56 11.61 -1.92
C THR A 591 4.97 13.02 -1.98
N TYR A 592 3.73 13.18 -1.52
CA TYR A 592 3.00 14.43 -1.58
C TYR A 592 2.83 15.05 -0.20
N GLN A 593 3.29 16.27 -0.08
CA GLN A 593 3.06 17.14 1.07
C GLN A 593 1.94 18.11 0.70
N GLU A 594 0.76 17.95 1.30
CA GLU A 594 -0.39 18.80 1.02
C GLU A 594 -0.31 20.15 1.75
N GLN A 595 0.11 20.13 3.00
CA GLN A 595 0.13 21.31 3.88
C GLN A 595 1.50 21.53 4.51
N PRO A 596 1.90 22.80 4.69
CA PRO A 596 1.17 24.05 4.41
C PRO A 596 1.15 24.46 2.93
N PHE A 597 1.99 23.85 2.11
CA PHE A 597 2.13 24.11 0.68
C PHE A 597 2.08 22.80 -0.10
N SER A 598 1.41 22.81 -1.24
CA SER A 598 1.30 21.67 -2.16
C SER A 598 2.65 21.39 -2.83
N VAL A 599 3.42 20.45 -2.29
CA VAL A 599 4.77 20.11 -2.76
C VAL A 599 4.88 18.61 -2.99
N VAL A 600 5.28 18.21 -4.18
CA VAL A 600 5.68 16.84 -4.49
C VAL A 600 7.17 16.70 -4.29
N TRP A 601 7.57 15.85 -3.37
CA TRP A 601 8.96 15.49 -3.14
C TRP A 601 9.31 14.25 -3.97
N GLY A 602 10.42 14.31 -4.71
CA GLY A 602 10.93 13.19 -5.47
C GLY A 602 12.34 12.81 -5.02
N ARG A 603 12.56 11.53 -4.76
CA ARG A 603 13.88 10.96 -4.49
C ARG A 603 14.55 10.51 -5.80
N LEU A 604 15.74 10.97 -6.04
CA LEU A 604 16.53 10.63 -7.20
C LEU A 604 17.46 9.43 -6.95
N GLY A 605 17.86 8.73 -8.01
CA GLY A 605 18.79 7.60 -7.94
C GLY A 605 20.16 7.94 -7.36
N ASN A 606 20.62 9.21 -7.46
CA ASN A 606 21.84 9.68 -6.82
C ASN A 606 21.64 10.06 -5.33
N GLY A 607 20.45 9.96 -4.80
CA GLY A 607 20.12 10.29 -3.41
C GLY A 607 19.81 11.75 -3.13
N LYS A 608 19.83 12.64 -4.14
CA LYS A 608 19.31 14.00 -4.00
C LYS A 608 17.79 14.00 -4.04
N LEU A 609 17.19 15.07 -3.55
CA LEU A 609 15.77 15.34 -3.66
C LEU A 609 15.49 16.40 -4.73
N ILE A 610 14.33 16.28 -5.34
CA ILE A 610 13.69 17.33 -6.13
C ILE A 610 12.36 17.67 -5.48
N ALA A 611 11.94 18.91 -5.60
CA ALA A 611 10.62 19.35 -5.17
C ALA A 611 9.91 20.03 -6.34
N LEU A 612 8.65 19.69 -6.51
CA LEU A 612 7.73 20.33 -7.43
C LEU A 612 6.64 21.03 -6.62
N THR A 613 6.60 22.35 -6.64
CA THR A 613 5.41 23.05 -6.18
C THR A 613 4.32 22.88 -7.24
N HIS A 614 3.27 22.16 -6.89
CA HIS A 614 2.19 21.78 -7.77
C HIS A 614 0.90 22.50 -7.36
N GLU A 615 0.59 23.60 -8.05
CA GLU A 615 -0.65 24.33 -7.84
C GLU A 615 -1.42 24.49 -9.16
N SER A 616 -2.29 23.52 -9.39
CA SER A 616 -2.99 23.43 -10.69
C SER A 616 -3.98 24.56 -10.93
N SER A 617 -4.54 25.15 -9.88
CA SER A 617 -5.44 26.31 -9.98
C SER A 617 -4.75 27.55 -10.55
N LEU A 618 -3.43 27.67 -10.31
CA LEU A 618 -2.58 28.76 -10.80
C LEU A 618 -1.74 28.36 -12.02
N ASN A 619 -1.88 27.13 -12.54
CA ASN A 619 -0.98 26.56 -13.56
C ASN A 619 0.50 26.66 -13.18
N MET A 620 0.81 26.47 -11.91
CA MET A 620 2.15 26.61 -11.38
C MET A 620 2.80 25.25 -11.18
N TYR A 621 3.95 25.05 -11.84
CA TYR A 621 4.74 23.82 -11.80
C TYR A 621 6.23 24.16 -11.62
N ALA A 622 6.59 24.56 -10.39
CA ALA A 622 7.90 25.10 -10.09
C ALA A 622 8.85 24.03 -9.52
N TRP A 623 9.93 23.77 -10.21
CA TRP A 623 10.96 22.81 -9.80
C TRP A 623 12.07 23.44 -8.99
N SER A 624 12.54 22.72 -7.97
CA SER A 624 13.76 23.01 -7.22
C SER A 624 14.53 21.72 -6.90
N THR A 625 15.82 21.87 -6.60
CA THR A 625 16.72 20.77 -6.23
C THR A 625 17.13 20.89 -4.77
N HIS A 626 17.35 19.76 -4.11
CA HIS A 626 17.70 19.76 -2.70
C HIS A 626 18.81 18.76 -2.40
N THR A 627 19.77 19.22 -1.63
CA THR A 627 20.86 18.39 -1.10
C THR A 627 20.79 18.44 0.43
N ILE A 628 20.72 17.28 1.05
CA ILE A 628 20.71 17.16 2.52
C ILE A 628 22.12 17.31 3.06
N GLY A 629 22.25 17.96 4.21
CA GLY A 629 23.54 18.23 4.87
C GLY A 629 24.31 16.96 5.23
N GLY A 630 25.63 17.06 5.19
CA GLY A 630 26.56 15.95 5.39
C GLY A 630 27.06 15.33 4.08
N THR A 631 27.93 14.34 4.20
CA THR A 631 28.58 13.67 3.06
C THR A 631 28.46 12.16 3.16
N HIS A 632 28.46 11.51 1.97
CA HIS A 632 28.65 10.09 1.84
C HIS A 632 29.60 9.83 0.68
N THR A 633 30.66 9.09 0.94
CA THR A 633 31.64 8.76 -0.08
C THR A 633 31.09 7.78 -1.09
N ASP A 634 30.82 8.23 -2.29
CA ASP A 634 30.35 7.41 -3.40
C ASP A 634 31.06 7.84 -4.68
N ALA A 635 31.82 6.90 -5.26
CA ALA A 635 32.59 7.13 -6.48
C ALA A 635 31.72 7.43 -7.70
N THR A 636 30.45 7.02 -7.68
CA THR A 636 29.58 7.07 -8.87
C THR A 636 28.69 8.31 -8.88
N HIS A 637 28.22 8.78 -7.73
CA HIS A 637 27.13 9.78 -7.63
C HIS A 637 27.51 11.04 -6.85
N GLY A 638 28.78 11.28 -6.60
CA GLY A 638 29.24 12.45 -5.89
C GLY A 638 29.24 12.28 -4.36
N ASN A 639 29.91 13.24 -3.69
CA ASN A 639 30.15 13.19 -2.24
C ASN A 639 29.15 14.06 -1.47
N HIS A 640 27.91 13.61 -1.40
CA HIS A 640 26.83 14.25 -0.60
C HIS A 640 26.02 13.19 0.15
N ALA A 641 25.31 13.58 1.20
CA ALA A 641 24.38 12.70 1.89
C ALA A 641 23.30 12.18 0.93
N LYS A 642 22.84 10.95 1.13
CA LYS A 642 21.90 10.30 0.20
C LYS A 642 20.61 9.94 0.90
N VAL A 643 19.50 10.40 0.36
CA VAL A 643 18.17 9.95 0.76
C VAL A 643 17.90 8.59 0.12
N GLU A 644 17.53 7.59 0.93
CA GLU A 644 17.26 6.22 0.48
C GLU A 644 15.77 5.86 0.52
N SER A 645 14.95 6.51 1.35
CA SER A 645 13.49 6.40 1.36
C SER A 645 12.87 7.72 1.81
N ILE A 646 11.68 8.05 1.31
CA ILE A 646 10.96 9.27 1.64
C ILE A 646 9.46 9.00 1.68
N ILE A 647 8.79 9.46 2.73
CA ILE A 647 7.34 9.39 2.89
C ILE A 647 6.80 10.67 3.52
N THR A 648 5.51 10.88 3.44
CA THR A 648 4.82 11.98 4.13
C THR A 648 3.67 11.42 4.95
N ILE A 649 3.56 11.89 6.20
CA ILE A 649 2.47 11.59 7.12
C ILE A 649 1.74 12.87 7.52
N PRO A 650 0.43 12.82 7.79
CA PRO A 650 -0.25 13.93 8.45
C PRO A 650 0.15 13.98 9.95
N GLU A 651 0.50 15.16 10.43
CA GLU A 651 0.88 15.40 11.83
C GLU A 651 0.41 16.80 12.25
N ASP A 652 -0.33 16.92 13.34
CA ASP A 652 -0.80 18.20 13.90
C ASP A 652 -1.34 19.20 12.87
N ASN A 653 -2.29 18.80 12.02
CA ASN A 653 -2.87 19.59 10.92
C ASN A 653 -1.88 20.02 9.83
N ARG A 654 -0.81 19.29 9.63
CA ARG A 654 0.20 19.50 8.58
C ARG A 654 0.63 18.16 8.00
N SER A 655 1.40 18.26 6.92
CA SER A 655 2.10 17.13 6.33
C SER A 655 3.57 17.18 6.76
N GLN A 656 4.05 16.11 7.38
CA GLN A 656 5.44 15.96 7.81
C GLN A 656 6.15 14.92 6.93
N THR A 657 7.24 15.33 6.31
CA THR A 657 8.02 14.47 5.42
C THR A 657 9.15 13.79 6.18
N TRP A 658 9.13 12.47 6.21
CA TRP A 658 10.14 11.61 6.83
C TRP A 658 11.07 11.02 5.78
N MET A 659 12.32 10.79 6.15
CA MET A 659 13.32 10.24 5.24
C MET A 659 14.37 9.41 5.96
N ILE A 660 14.98 8.49 5.23
CA ILE A 660 16.20 7.78 5.63
C ILE A 660 17.37 8.43 4.88
N VAL A 661 18.33 8.92 5.63
CA VAL A 661 19.51 9.61 5.07
C VAL A 661 20.78 8.84 5.38
N LYS A 662 21.48 8.47 4.33
CA LYS A 662 22.76 7.77 4.40
C LYS A 662 23.93 8.77 4.41
N ARG A 663 24.80 8.66 5.40
CA ARG A 663 25.99 9.51 5.59
C ARG A 663 27.23 8.69 5.94
N THR A 664 28.40 9.28 5.77
CA THR A 664 29.64 8.74 6.31
C THR A 664 30.02 9.54 7.55
N ILE A 665 29.89 8.90 8.73
CA ILE A 665 30.17 9.50 10.03
C ILE A 665 31.32 8.70 10.69
N GLY A 666 32.38 9.37 11.10
CA GLY A 666 33.54 8.69 11.70
C GLY A 666 34.17 7.63 10.78
N GLY A 667 34.12 7.80 9.46
CA GLY A 667 34.61 6.86 8.46
C GLY A 667 33.69 5.65 8.19
N SER A 668 32.55 5.55 8.88
CA SER A 668 31.58 4.46 8.71
C SER A 668 30.30 4.95 8.04
N THR A 669 29.68 4.08 7.25
CA THR A 669 28.34 4.36 6.70
C THR A 669 27.32 4.27 7.81
N LYS A 670 26.55 5.34 7.99
CA LYS A 670 25.42 5.46 8.91
C LYS A 670 24.16 5.82 8.15
N ARG A 671 23.04 5.29 8.61
CA ARG A 671 21.71 5.63 8.11
C ARG A 671 20.89 6.24 9.24
N GLN A 672 20.33 7.39 9.01
CA GLN A 672 19.63 8.18 10.01
C GLN A 672 18.20 8.40 9.55
N ILE A 673 17.24 8.18 10.46
CA ILE A 673 15.83 8.47 10.25
C ILE A 673 15.59 9.89 10.75
N GLU A 674 15.09 10.71 9.85
CA GLU A 674 14.88 12.13 10.07
C GLU A 674 13.53 12.57 9.49
N TYR A 675 12.99 13.65 10.03
CA TYR A 675 11.85 14.31 9.41
C TYR A 675 12.17 15.79 9.14
N MET A 676 11.58 16.37 8.08
CA MET A 676 11.62 17.81 7.84
C MET A 676 10.86 18.53 8.93
N THR A 677 11.49 19.56 9.49
CA THR A 677 10.86 20.41 10.49
C THR A 677 9.82 21.34 9.84
N ARG A 678 9.16 22.13 10.66
CA ARG A 678 8.10 23.05 10.20
C ARG A 678 8.71 24.19 9.39
N TYR A 679 8.00 24.63 8.36
CA TYR A 679 8.31 25.92 7.71
C TYR A 679 8.25 27.04 8.74
N HIS A 680 9.23 27.93 8.69
CA HIS A 680 9.29 29.01 9.64
C HIS A 680 8.22 30.08 9.33
N ASP A 681 7.24 30.20 10.21
CA ASP A 681 6.31 31.29 10.28
C ASP A 681 6.55 32.05 11.61
N ALA A 682 6.90 33.31 11.53
CA ALA A 682 7.19 34.11 12.73
C ALA A 682 5.97 34.31 13.66
N GLN A 683 4.75 33.98 13.21
CA GLN A 683 3.55 33.97 14.05
C GLN A 683 3.44 32.70 14.87
N GLU A 684 4.00 31.59 14.40
CA GLU A 684 3.92 30.28 15.06
C GLU A 684 5.24 29.85 15.71
N ILE A 685 6.37 30.19 15.11
CA ILE A 685 7.70 29.74 15.54
C ILE A 685 8.57 30.92 15.89
N ASN A 686 9.04 30.97 17.13
CA ASN A 686 10.00 31.97 17.54
C ASN A 686 11.36 31.76 16.86
N GLN A 687 12.11 32.83 16.63
CA GLN A 687 13.47 32.77 16.05
C GLN A 687 14.40 31.82 16.84
N VAL A 688 14.23 31.76 18.17
CA VAL A 688 14.99 30.86 19.05
C VAL A 688 14.82 29.39 18.69
N ASP A 689 13.67 29.04 18.12
CA ASP A 689 13.28 27.68 17.76
C ASP A 689 13.47 27.39 16.25
N ALA A 690 14.02 28.33 15.50
CA ALA A 690 14.28 28.20 14.08
C ALA A 690 15.23 27.01 13.81
N HIS A 691 14.81 26.05 12.95
CA HIS A 691 15.53 24.81 12.69
C HIS A 691 15.95 24.72 11.23
N PHE A 692 17.11 25.28 10.89
CA PHE A 692 17.68 25.29 9.54
C PHE A 692 19.04 24.59 9.48
N VAL A 693 19.10 23.44 10.14
CA VAL A 693 20.22 22.48 10.12
C VAL A 693 19.68 21.09 9.84
N ASP A 694 20.46 20.22 9.21
CA ASP A 694 20.06 18.84 8.93
C ASP A 694 20.62 17.89 9.99
N SER A 695 19.91 16.76 10.22
CA SER A 695 20.17 15.82 11.31
C SER A 695 20.33 16.51 12.68
N GLY A 696 19.56 17.61 12.83
CA GLY A 696 19.70 18.51 13.97
C GLY A 696 18.93 18.04 15.19
N LEU A 697 19.34 18.60 16.35
CA LEU A 697 18.62 18.46 17.61
C LEU A 697 18.41 19.84 18.23
N LYS A 698 17.33 19.97 19.00
CA LYS A 698 17.06 21.12 19.86
C LYS A 698 17.24 20.71 21.32
N THR A 699 18.14 21.39 22.02
CA THR A 699 18.35 21.21 23.46
C THR A 699 17.85 22.44 24.18
N TYR A 700 17.03 22.26 25.20
CA TYR A 700 16.52 23.34 26.05
C TYR A 700 16.79 23.03 27.52
N ASN A 701 17.23 24.03 28.27
CA ASN A 701 17.33 23.99 29.72
C ASN A 701 16.89 25.33 30.32
N SER A 702 16.18 25.27 31.44
CA SER A 702 15.73 26.46 32.18
C SER A 702 16.89 27.32 32.70
N SER A 703 18.08 26.73 32.89
CA SER A 703 19.34 27.44 33.22
C SER A 703 20.27 27.39 32.00
N ALA A 704 20.87 28.53 31.69
CA ALA A 704 21.79 28.63 30.57
C ALA A 704 23.00 27.69 30.72
N PHE A 705 23.40 27.08 29.62
CA PHE A 705 24.45 26.05 29.57
C PHE A 705 25.47 26.38 28.48
N THR A 706 26.65 25.75 28.59
CA THR A 706 27.79 25.95 27.67
C THR A 706 28.22 24.64 26.98
N THR A 707 27.54 23.53 27.29
CA THR A 707 27.75 22.19 26.69
C THR A 707 26.40 21.53 26.48
N ALA A 708 26.18 20.85 25.34
CA ALA A 708 24.98 20.07 25.08
C ALA A 708 25.35 18.65 24.68
N SER A 709 24.57 17.69 25.13
CA SER A 709 24.71 16.23 24.85
C SER A 709 23.67 15.72 23.87
N GLY A 710 23.83 14.47 23.42
CA GLY A 710 22.89 13.79 22.54
C GLY A 710 23.30 13.78 21.06
N TYR A 711 24.44 14.37 20.71
CA TYR A 711 24.91 14.49 19.32
C TYR A 711 25.78 13.31 18.84
N GLY A 712 25.79 12.19 19.55
CA GLY A 712 26.63 11.02 19.22
C GLY A 712 26.42 10.46 17.81
N HIS A 713 25.24 10.68 17.22
CA HIS A 713 24.94 10.31 15.85
C HIS A 713 25.72 11.13 14.79
N LEU A 714 26.35 12.24 15.19
CA LEU A 714 27.21 13.12 14.37
C LEU A 714 28.65 13.20 14.89
N GLU A 715 29.14 12.16 15.58
CA GLU A 715 30.49 12.15 16.17
C GLU A 715 31.56 12.54 15.15
N GLY A 716 32.41 13.48 15.53
CA GLY A 716 33.50 14.01 14.71
C GLY A 716 33.08 14.99 13.60
N GLN A 717 31.78 15.28 13.44
CA GLN A 717 31.28 16.23 12.45
C GLN A 717 31.32 17.66 13.02
N THR A 718 31.46 18.62 12.12
CA THR A 718 31.33 20.06 12.43
C THR A 718 29.88 20.48 12.25
N LEU A 719 29.28 21.04 13.29
CA LEU A 719 27.90 21.47 13.35
C LEU A 719 27.76 22.97 13.33
N SER A 720 26.78 23.46 12.59
CA SER A 720 26.31 24.86 12.72
C SER A 720 25.36 24.95 13.91
N VAL A 721 25.53 26.01 14.69
CA VAL A 721 24.88 26.16 16.00
C VAL A 721 24.15 27.49 16.09
N LEU A 722 22.90 27.44 16.55
CA LEU A 722 22.07 28.59 16.92
C LEU A 722 21.81 28.51 18.43
N GLY A 723 22.27 29.51 19.19
CA GLY A 723 22.04 29.59 20.63
C GLY A 723 21.18 30.83 20.96
N ASP A 724 20.02 30.61 21.59
CA ASP A 724 18.99 31.61 21.88
C ASP A 724 18.66 32.49 20.65
N GLY A 725 18.58 31.88 19.45
CA GLY A 725 18.30 32.59 18.20
C GLY A 725 19.46 33.39 17.60
N ALA A 726 20.66 33.32 18.19
CA ALA A 726 21.87 33.92 17.67
C ALA A 726 22.85 32.87 17.13
N ILE A 727 23.53 33.19 16.04
CA ILE A 727 24.58 32.29 15.50
C ILE A 727 25.75 32.18 16.47
N GLN A 728 26.24 30.97 16.67
CA GLN A 728 27.43 30.68 17.45
C GLN A 728 28.53 30.09 16.53
N PRO A 729 29.79 30.10 16.98
CA PRO A 729 30.84 29.41 16.26
C PRO A 729 30.52 27.95 16.05
N ASP A 730 30.86 27.42 14.88
CA ASP A 730 30.70 26.03 14.56
C ASP A 730 31.37 25.12 15.62
N GLN A 731 30.73 24.00 15.91
CA GLN A 731 31.14 23.06 16.95
C GLN A 731 31.51 21.70 16.37
N VAL A 732 32.58 21.08 16.86
CA VAL A 732 32.91 19.70 16.54
C VAL A 732 32.35 18.80 17.62
N VAL A 733 31.62 17.74 17.23
CA VAL A 733 31.10 16.77 18.17
C VAL A 733 32.23 15.90 18.71
N ALA A 734 32.35 15.81 20.04
CA ALA A 734 33.32 14.97 20.72
C ALA A 734 32.67 14.20 21.87
N SER A 735 32.75 12.86 21.83
CA SER A 735 32.11 11.97 22.82
C SER A 735 30.61 12.26 22.97
N GLY A 736 29.93 12.49 21.84
CA GLY A 736 28.50 12.77 21.79
C GLY A 736 28.07 14.15 22.28
N ASN A 737 29.01 15.08 22.52
CA ASN A 737 28.72 16.40 23.05
C ASN A 737 29.25 17.51 22.13
N ILE A 738 28.62 18.67 22.19
CA ILE A 738 29.13 19.94 21.65
C ILE A 738 29.42 20.89 22.81
N GLY A 739 30.32 21.84 22.59
CA GLY A 739 30.80 22.74 23.66
C GLY A 739 31.89 22.13 24.54
N SER A 740 32.31 20.89 24.27
CA SER A 740 33.34 20.20 25.06
C SER A 740 34.77 20.67 24.72
N THR A 741 35.04 21.00 23.44
CA THR A 741 36.34 21.44 22.95
C THR A 741 36.43 22.97 22.96
N THR A 742 35.38 23.63 22.51
CA THR A 742 35.20 25.08 22.55
C THR A 742 33.85 25.34 23.18
N ALA A 743 33.81 26.00 24.35
CA ALA A 743 32.55 26.22 25.05
C ALA A 743 31.54 27.01 24.19
N LEU A 744 30.29 26.60 24.22
CA LEU A 744 29.19 27.37 23.64
C LEU A 744 29.08 28.72 24.35
N ILE A 745 28.61 29.74 23.65
CA ILE A 745 28.13 30.96 24.31
C ILE A 745 26.92 30.54 25.16
N SER A 746 26.93 30.93 26.42
CA SER A 746 25.91 30.51 27.39
C SER A 746 24.50 30.82 26.88
N SER A 747 23.69 29.78 26.70
CA SER A 747 22.34 29.84 26.09
C SER A 747 21.38 28.91 26.81
N ASN A 748 20.09 29.23 26.79
CA ASN A 748 19.02 28.37 27.31
C ASN A 748 18.49 27.37 26.26
N THR A 749 18.49 27.79 25.01
CA THR A 749 18.07 26.98 23.87
C THR A 749 19.22 26.89 22.88
N VAL A 750 19.56 25.65 22.46
CA VAL A 750 20.56 25.41 21.43
C VAL A 750 19.95 24.54 20.37
N VAL A 751 19.99 24.98 19.11
CA VAL A 751 19.68 24.15 17.92
C VAL A 751 20.99 23.93 17.18
N ALA A 752 21.40 22.66 17.01
CA ALA A 752 22.66 22.35 16.34
C ALA A 752 22.49 21.12 15.43
N GLY A 753 23.17 21.13 14.29
CA GLY A 753 23.15 20.07 13.29
C GLY A 753 24.07 20.37 12.12
N LEU A 754 23.99 19.56 11.10
CA LEU A 754 24.79 19.74 9.87
C LEU A 754 24.27 20.94 9.08
N GLY A 755 25.14 21.89 8.79
CA GLY A 755 24.82 23.03 7.93
C GLY A 755 24.56 22.60 6.47
N TYR A 756 23.70 23.33 5.79
CA TYR A 756 23.48 23.21 4.36
C TYR A 756 23.36 24.59 3.72
N THR A 757 23.80 24.68 2.45
CA THR A 757 23.72 25.92 1.68
C THR A 757 22.42 25.94 0.88
N SER A 758 21.73 27.07 0.91
CA SER A 758 20.62 27.37 0.00
C SER A 758 21.10 28.40 -1.01
N GLU A 759 20.92 28.15 -2.30
CA GLU A 759 21.42 29.01 -3.37
C GLU A 759 20.35 29.26 -4.44
N LEU A 760 20.20 30.50 -4.84
CA LEU A 760 19.37 30.99 -5.91
C LEU A 760 20.21 31.79 -6.90
N VAL A 761 20.21 31.43 -8.17
CA VAL A 761 20.89 32.17 -9.23
C VAL A 761 19.86 32.62 -10.26
N THR A 762 19.83 33.94 -10.53
CA THR A 762 18.95 34.51 -11.55
C THR A 762 19.43 34.14 -12.95
N LEU A 763 18.54 34.14 -13.91
CA LEU A 763 18.93 34.07 -15.32
C LEU A 763 19.65 35.37 -15.75
N PRO A 764 20.48 35.32 -16.80
CA PRO A 764 21.07 36.50 -17.38
C PRO A 764 20.04 37.57 -17.73
N MET A 765 20.30 38.78 -17.38
CA MET A 765 19.38 39.88 -17.62
C MET A 765 19.24 40.20 -19.11
N THR A 766 18.01 40.36 -19.53
CA THR A 766 17.64 40.69 -20.93
C THR A 766 16.94 42.06 -20.93
N MET A 767 17.23 42.83 -21.95
CA MET A 767 16.46 44.05 -22.22
C MET A 767 15.47 43.72 -23.34
N GLY A 768 14.16 43.84 -23.00
CA GLY A 768 13.08 43.76 -24.00
C GLY A 768 12.37 45.09 -23.99
N ASP A 769 12.50 45.85 -25.05
CA ASP A 769 11.60 46.95 -25.37
C ASP A 769 11.34 46.91 -26.87
N GLY A 770 10.10 46.93 -27.27
CA GLY A 770 9.42 46.93 -28.57
C GLY A 770 10.18 46.85 -29.92
N GLY A 771 11.46 46.55 -29.93
CA GLY A 771 12.29 46.57 -31.17
C GLY A 771 13.48 45.60 -31.18
N GLY A 772 13.68 44.78 -30.16
CA GLY A 772 14.79 43.80 -30.16
C GLY A 772 15.34 43.58 -28.75
N SER A 773 15.63 42.31 -28.45
CA SER A 773 16.24 41.93 -27.19
C SER A 773 17.75 42.06 -27.26
N PHE A 774 18.33 42.89 -26.44
CA PHE A 774 19.81 43.01 -26.34
C PHE A 774 20.32 41.99 -25.31
N VAL A 775 20.80 40.86 -25.77
CA VAL A 775 21.58 39.93 -25.00
C VAL A 775 23.05 40.33 -24.98
N ILE A 776 23.50 40.95 -26.06
CA ILE A 776 24.91 41.28 -26.30
C ILE A 776 25.18 42.72 -25.92
N GLY A 777 26.12 42.94 -25.01
CA GLY A 777 26.59 44.25 -24.60
C GLY A 777 27.10 44.23 -23.16
N ASN A 778 28.14 45.05 -22.93
CA ASN A 778 28.70 45.17 -21.63
C ASN A 778 27.72 45.89 -20.68
N LYS A 779 27.33 45.19 -19.61
CA LYS A 779 26.45 45.67 -18.58
C LYS A 779 27.25 45.92 -17.29
N ARG A 780 26.86 46.94 -16.54
CA ARG A 780 27.43 47.21 -15.24
C ARG A 780 26.32 47.26 -14.19
N MET A 781 26.37 46.32 -13.25
CA MET A 781 25.44 46.34 -12.13
C MET A 781 25.68 47.54 -11.22
N ILE A 782 24.64 48.31 -10.98
CA ILE A 782 24.73 49.49 -10.08
C ILE A 782 24.21 49.12 -8.70
N LYS A 783 23.06 48.41 -8.68
CA LYS A 783 22.29 48.24 -7.46
C LYS A 783 21.38 47.04 -7.57
N ILE A 784 21.27 46.29 -6.49
CA ILE A 784 20.29 45.22 -6.29
C ILE A 784 19.42 45.62 -5.10
N ASN A 785 18.09 45.50 -5.30
CA ASN A 785 17.11 45.72 -4.25
C ASN A 785 16.29 44.45 -4.06
N MET A 786 16.34 43.86 -2.88
CA MET A 786 15.63 42.62 -2.58
C MET A 786 14.62 42.86 -1.46
N LYS A 787 13.38 42.45 -1.68
CA LYS A 787 12.38 42.43 -0.61
C LYS A 787 12.34 41.05 0.03
N MET A 788 12.54 41.04 1.33
CA MET A 788 12.63 39.82 2.16
C MET A 788 11.55 39.82 3.23
N LEU A 789 11.22 38.61 3.69
CA LEU A 789 10.31 38.38 4.81
C LEU A 789 10.99 37.45 5.82
N ASN A 790 11.09 37.92 7.09
CA ASN A 790 11.63 37.16 8.22
C ASN A 790 12.98 36.47 7.91
N SER A 791 13.96 37.24 7.41
CA SER A 791 15.17 36.66 6.81
C SER A 791 16.44 37.20 7.47
N LEU A 792 17.48 36.34 7.55
CA LEU A 792 18.86 36.69 7.91
C LEU A 792 19.85 35.85 7.10
N GLY A 793 21.17 36.19 7.20
CA GLY A 793 22.24 35.35 6.64
C GLY A 793 22.38 35.43 5.12
N LEU A 794 21.94 36.53 4.49
CA LEU A 794 22.09 36.75 3.05
C LEU A 794 23.54 37.00 2.66
N GLU A 795 24.01 36.24 1.71
CA GLU A 795 25.22 36.50 0.94
C GLU A 795 24.83 36.64 -0.54
N PHE A 796 25.51 37.51 -1.27
CA PHE A 796 25.27 37.66 -2.71
C PHE A 796 26.59 37.75 -3.48
N SER A 797 26.52 37.40 -4.74
CA SER A 797 27.68 37.45 -5.66
C SER A 797 27.19 37.73 -7.08
N MET A 798 27.98 38.42 -7.87
CA MET A 798 27.91 38.28 -9.31
C MET A 798 28.50 36.93 -9.68
N GLU A 799 27.85 36.17 -10.56
CA GLU A 799 28.23 34.78 -10.91
C GLU A 799 29.72 34.72 -11.26
N GLY A 800 30.46 33.77 -10.66
CA GLY A 800 31.90 33.63 -10.84
C GLY A 800 32.79 34.55 -9.98
N GLN A 801 32.21 35.30 -9.06
CA GLN A 801 32.95 36.14 -8.09
C GLN A 801 32.80 35.57 -6.66
N ASP A 802 33.59 36.17 -5.72
CA ASP A 802 33.44 35.86 -4.31
C ASP A 802 32.12 36.38 -3.77
N TYR A 803 31.60 35.73 -2.73
CA TYR A 803 30.37 36.14 -2.07
C TYR A 803 30.62 37.27 -1.08
N GLU A 804 29.73 38.25 -1.08
CA GLU A 804 29.70 39.36 -0.13
C GLU A 804 28.57 39.13 0.88
N GLU A 805 28.92 39.21 2.18
CA GLU A 805 27.92 39.08 3.26
C GLU A 805 27.15 40.41 3.43
N VAL A 806 25.83 40.30 3.55
CA VAL A 806 24.94 41.42 3.79
C VAL A 806 24.72 41.60 5.29
N ILE A 807 25.18 42.72 5.82
CA ILE A 807 25.10 43.01 7.24
C ILE A 807 23.68 43.46 7.60
N PHE A 808 23.03 42.74 8.53
CA PHE A 808 21.73 43.07 9.11
C PHE A 808 21.85 43.70 10.48
N ARG A 809 22.96 43.48 11.19
CA ARG A 809 23.21 44.03 12.52
C ARG A 809 23.40 45.56 12.45
N ASN A 810 22.75 46.27 13.39
CA ASN A 810 22.96 47.69 13.58
C ASN A 810 24.05 47.91 14.66
N PRO A 811 25.27 48.34 14.31
CA PRO A 811 26.37 48.46 15.27
C PRO A 811 26.12 49.42 16.45
N SER A 812 25.12 50.29 16.32
CA SER A 812 24.76 51.24 17.38
C SER A 812 23.71 50.72 18.37
N GLN A 813 23.02 49.65 18.04
CA GLN A 813 21.92 49.11 18.83
C GLN A 813 22.13 47.67 19.28
N ASP A 814 22.87 46.84 18.49
CA ASP A 814 23.02 45.44 18.71
C ASP A 814 24.34 45.08 19.38
N GLN A 815 24.28 44.44 20.55
CA GLN A 815 25.46 43.92 21.23
C GLN A 815 25.95 42.62 20.58
N TYR A 816 27.28 42.41 20.56
CA TYR A 816 27.89 41.20 20.08
C TYR A 816 27.44 40.00 20.93
N GLY A 817 27.01 38.92 20.28
CA GLY A 817 26.49 37.69 20.93
C GLY A 817 24.98 37.72 21.19
N ASN A 818 24.28 38.84 21.03
CA ASN A 818 22.84 38.90 21.14
C ASN A 818 22.16 38.54 19.81
N MET A 819 20.92 38.03 19.91
CA MET A 819 20.04 37.73 18.76
C MET A 819 19.81 39.01 17.94
N VAL A 820 20.03 38.92 16.63
CA VAL A 820 19.61 39.91 15.64
C VAL A 820 18.20 39.56 15.20
N PRO A 821 17.20 40.44 15.33
CA PRO A 821 15.84 40.14 14.90
C PRO A 821 15.75 39.86 13.41
N LEU A 822 14.83 38.97 13.02
CA LEU A 822 14.57 38.66 11.62
C LEU A 822 14.15 39.94 10.87
N PHE A 823 14.74 40.14 9.71
CA PHE A 823 14.51 41.32 8.89
C PHE A 823 13.32 41.11 7.95
N THR A 824 12.40 42.06 7.93
CA THR A 824 11.31 42.12 6.92
C THR A 824 11.35 43.52 6.28
N GLY A 825 11.50 43.58 4.97
CA GLY A 825 11.59 44.85 4.24
C GLY A 825 12.48 44.78 3.00
N ASN A 826 12.79 45.95 2.47
CA ASN A 826 13.69 46.07 1.32
C ASN A 826 15.13 46.21 1.79
N LYS A 827 16.03 45.44 1.23
CA LYS A 827 17.46 45.52 1.45
C LYS A 827 18.15 45.89 0.14
N GLU A 828 18.90 46.94 0.20
CA GLU A 828 19.71 47.48 -0.89
C GLU A 828 21.15 46.95 -0.80
N MET A 829 21.68 46.48 -1.91
CA MET A 829 23.02 45.97 -2.05
C MET A 829 23.69 46.65 -3.25
N ALA A 830 24.91 47.08 -3.08
CA ALA A 830 25.72 47.70 -4.13
C ALA A 830 26.89 46.75 -4.45
N PRO A 831 26.80 45.88 -5.44
CA PRO A 831 27.90 45.00 -5.78
C PRO A 831 29.10 45.81 -6.28
N ILE A 832 30.31 45.24 -6.11
CA ILE A 832 31.52 45.81 -6.69
C ILE A 832 31.33 45.90 -8.19
N ALA A 833 31.32 47.11 -8.72
CA ALA A 833 30.95 47.44 -10.08
C ALA A 833 31.95 46.88 -11.07
N ARG A 834 31.55 45.76 -11.76
CA ARG A 834 32.27 45.22 -12.89
C ARG A 834 31.36 45.23 -14.12
N SER A 835 31.99 45.28 -15.29
CA SER A 835 31.32 45.10 -16.56
C SER A 835 31.20 43.61 -16.85
N PHE A 836 29.99 43.15 -17.22
CA PHE A 836 29.72 41.74 -17.58
C PHE A 836 28.86 41.67 -18.84
N GLU A 837 28.91 40.55 -19.55
CA GLU A 837 28.13 40.35 -20.77
C GLU A 837 26.86 39.58 -20.52
N SER A 838 26.96 38.46 -19.77
CA SER A 838 25.86 37.50 -19.66
C SER A 838 25.84 36.71 -18.35
N GLU A 839 25.90 37.43 -17.23
CA GLU A 839 25.95 36.79 -15.91
C GLU A 839 24.67 37.02 -15.13
N GLY A 840 24.27 36.02 -14.31
CA GLY A 840 23.22 36.10 -13.31
C GLY A 840 23.77 36.64 -11.96
N VAL A 841 22.88 36.93 -11.06
CA VAL A 841 23.23 37.22 -9.65
C VAL A 841 22.91 36.00 -8.82
N SER A 842 23.89 35.56 -8.04
CA SER A 842 23.75 34.50 -7.07
C SER A 842 23.46 35.06 -5.68
N PHE A 843 22.47 34.47 -5.00
CA PHE A 843 22.11 34.74 -3.62
C PHE A 843 22.17 33.42 -2.86
N ARG A 844 22.84 33.41 -1.71
CA ARG A 844 22.88 32.21 -0.88
C ARG A 844 22.70 32.54 0.60
N CYS A 845 22.30 31.49 1.33
CA CYS A 845 22.25 31.51 2.80
C CYS A 845 22.93 30.22 3.29
N THR A 846 24.05 30.42 4.05
CA THR A 846 24.82 29.32 4.66
C THR A 846 24.55 29.20 6.16
N GLN A 847 24.13 30.29 6.79
CA GLN A 847 23.81 30.36 8.22
C GLN A 847 22.47 29.69 8.54
N PRO A 848 22.26 29.16 9.76
CA PRO A 848 21.06 28.40 10.12
C PRO A 848 19.83 29.30 10.42
N PHE A 849 19.51 30.21 9.49
CA PHE A 849 18.39 31.15 9.60
C PHE A 849 17.31 30.90 8.55
N PRO A 850 16.07 31.33 8.83
CA PRO A 850 15.04 31.42 7.81
C PRO A 850 15.41 32.46 6.76
N PHE A 851 15.00 32.20 5.52
CA PHE A 851 15.29 33.11 4.41
C PHE A 851 14.20 33.00 3.33
N THR A 852 13.46 34.11 3.14
CA THR A 852 12.37 34.20 2.17
C THR A 852 12.51 35.44 1.30
N ILE A 853 12.51 35.27 -0.02
CA ILE A 853 12.61 36.30 -1.04
C ILE A 853 11.26 36.54 -1.68
N LEU A 854 10.77 37.79 -1.63
CA LEU A 854 9.49 38.17 -2.25
C LEU A 854 9.67 38.72 -3.67
N TYR A 855 10.71 39.57 -3.88
CA TYR A 855 11.11 39.99 -5.23
C TYR A 855 12.59 40.40 -5.24
N ILE A 856 13.15 40.42 -6.46
CA ILE A 856 14.51 40.94 -6.75
C ILE A 856 14.38 41.99 -7.84
N ALA A 857 14.88 43.20 -7.56
CA ALA A 857 14.99 44.31 -8.51
C ALA A 857 16.47 44.61 -8.77
N GLN A 858 16.88 44.56 -10.00
CA GLN A 858 18.27 44.76 -10.45
C GLN A 858 18.36 46.01 -11.32
N GLN A 859 19.27 46.91 -10.98
CA GLN A 859 19.52 48.11 -11.73
C GLN A 859 20.91 48.09 -12.34
N PHE A 860 21.00 48.30 -13.64
CA PHE A 860 22.26 48.25 -14.35
C PHE A 860 22.36 49.30 -15.44
N GLU A 861 23.58 49.69 -15.74
CA GLU A 861 23.95 50.53 -16.89
C GLU A 861 24.30 49.65 -18.07
N VAL A 862 23.87 50.07 -19.25
CA VAL A 862 24.23 49.42 -20.50
C VAL A 862 25.08 50.38 -21.30
N ASN A 863 26.27 49.91 -21.70
CA ASN A 863 27.09 50.59 -22.67
C ASN A 863 26.71 50.03 -24.07
N LEU A 864 25.98 50.84 -24.81
CA LEU A 864 25.55 50.49 -26.17
C LEU A 864 26.65 50.68 -27.24
N GLY A 865 27.94 50.76 -26.82
CA GLY A 865 29.12 50.72 -27.69
C GLY A 865 29.25 51.97 -28.55
#